data_79684abe1014e99b89dc986c8c060ea3
#
_entry.id   79684abe1014e99b89dc986c8c060ea3
#
_cell.length_a   1.000
_cell.length_b   1.000
_cell.length_c   1.000
_cell.angle_alpha   90.00
_cell.angle_beta   90.00
_cell.angle_gamma   90.00
#
_symmetry.space_group_name_H-M   'P 1'
#
loop_
_entity.id
_entity.type
_entity.pdbx_description
1 polymer ?
#
loop_
_entity_poly.entity_id
_entity_poly.type
_entity_poly.pdbx_seq_one_letter_code
_entity_poly.pdbx_strand_id
1 'polypeptide(L)'
;MDPAWVGDTVYFISDRDGVANVWSYDTKAKKLAQVTRFTDFDVKTVDSGAGAVVFEQAGYVHELDPKSGREHVVTITAAGDFPWMMARWEDVTSRMTNISLSPTGKRVVVESRGEIFTIPAEKGDVRNLTNSAASAERDPAWSPDGKFISYFSDKSGEYKLVIEEQDGLKPPREIALANPTHYYTPAWSPDSKKILFTDTGLHLWVLDVATGQARTVGRDPWMVPRRTMNPVWSPDSKWIAYSSHLDSLYHAIFVVNAETGENKQVTDGLSDAMWQAWDAGGKYLWFLASTDFGLGSQWLYMTSYDHTQTFGLYCAVLKKGEPSPLLPESDEDQGVGSAPSGGSGGRGGRGGAPAGEGAAAEAGGAQADQPAPTPRGPRTPVTVTIDFAGLPQRIISIPGVANRQYSALEAGVAGTVYYLEAGGGGGGRGGAGGGSVLWRYRLSDRREAQFVTGVAEYALSADGHKLLYRGTGGGGGAGGGGGRGGAAIGPALFLVDADRNPPQAGQGRLTATLRMYLDPKEEFKQIFDEGWRNQRDYLYVPNMHGTDWVKDKQMYAQLLPSVMHRADLNYLIDMMGSEISIGHSYVRGGDMPEVPTSPGGGLLGADFAIDAGRYKIARIYDTESWNPDLRAPLAAPGVDVAVGDYILQIGGIDLKAPDNIYRLLDGTANRQTVLTVNSKPVVEGARQVTVVPVASEQALRTRAWVESNRRQVEKLSNGQLAYVYIPNTSQPGYQSFNRYYFAQQDKKGAVVDERYNGGGSAADYIVDVLQRDFDGYFNNVAGDRVPFTSPAAGIWGPKVMIINEMAGSGGDLMPYMFKFRKIGTLVGKRTWGGLVHTADTPTFVDGGSMIAPRGGFFSKDGRWAVENEGVAPDIDVENTPKEVIAGHDPQLERAVEEGMRLLKAKPANLMTKEPASPTWGKRGVPAKPTAPSAPSAPPRKPGDPR
;
A
#
# COMPACT_ATOMS: atom_id res chain seq x y z
N MET A 1 -25.73 -17.79 15.17
CA MET A 1 -25.32 -16.39 15.30
C MET A 1 -26.54 -15.59 15.63
N ASP A 2 -26.40 -14.45 16.32
CA ASP A 2 -27.46 -13.51 16.71
C ASP A 2 -28.69 -14.18 17.34
N PRO A 3 -28.60 -14.60 18.60
CA PRO A 3 -29.71 -15.27 19.25
C PRO A 3 -30.75 -14.26 19.73
N ALA A 4 -32.01 -14.44 19.35
CA ALA A 4 -33.17 -13.69 19.83
C ALA A 4 -34.10 -14.60 20.64
N TRP A 5 -34.57 -14.15 21.80
CA TRP A 5 -35.32 -14.98 22.74
C TRP A 5 -36.77 -14.55 22.83
N VAL A 6 -37.71 -15.47 22.50
CA VAL A 6 -39.17 -15.24 22.66
C VAL A 6 -39.78 -16.38 23.45
N GLY A 7 -40.25 -16.11 24.65
CA GLY A 7 -40.78 -17.14 25.53
C GLY A 7 -39.76 -18.21 25.90
N ASP A 8 -40.04 -19.47 25.56
CA ASP A 8 -39.14 -20.60 25.80
C ASP A 8 -38.28 -20.97 24.56
N THR A 9 -38.36 -20.17 23.49
CA THR A 9 -37.70 -20.47 22.22
C THR A 9 -36.63 -19.44 21.93
N VAL A 10 -35.45 -19.93 21.52
CA VAL A 10 -34.36 -19.13 21.00
C VAL A 10 -34.40 -19.19 19.47
N TYR A 11 -34.47 -18.06 18.80
CA TYR A 11 -34.33 -17.91 17.37
C TYR A 11 -32.91 -17.48 17.05
N PHE A 12 -32.34 -18.01 15.99
CA PHE A 12 -30.94 -17.70 15.61
C PHE A 12 -30.73 -17.96 14.11
N ILE A 13 -29.69 -17.33 13.56
CA ILE A 13 -29.28 -17.53 12.17
C ILE A 13 -28.38 -18.73 12.05
N SER A 14 -28.63 -19.57 11.03
CA SER A 14 -27.73 -20.67 10.70
C SER A 14 -27.75 -20.97 9.19
N ASP A 15 -26.57 -21.20 8.64
CA ASP A 15 -26.27 -21.57 7.25
C ASP A 15 -26.07 -23.08 7.02
N ARG A 16 -26.48 -23.91 7.97
CA ARG A 16 -26.27 -25.37 7.94
C ARG A 16 -26.87 -26.08 6.71
N ASP A 17 -27.80 -25.46 6.03
CA ASP A 17 -28.44 -25.95 4.81
C ASP A 17 -28.02 -25.15 3.55
N GLY A 18 -26.93 -24.40 3.62
CA GLY A 18 -26.41 -23.54 2.55
C GLY A 18 -26.71 -22.07 2.80
N VAL A 19 -27.86 -21.53 2.35
CA VAL A 19 -28.25 -20.14 2.60
C VAL A 19 -28.62 -19.95 4.08
N ALA A 20 -28.13 -18.89 4.69
CA ALA A 20 -28.39 -18.58 6.08
C ALA A 20 -29.90 -18.25 6.29
N ASN A 21 -30.53 -19.00 7.18
CA ASN A 21 -31.94 -18.91 7.49
C ASN A 21 -32.18 -18.75 8.99
N VAL A 22 -33.37 -18.33 9.40
CA VAL A 22 -33.80 -18.34 10.80
C VAL A 22 -34.12 -19.77 11.23
N TRP A 23 -33.51 -20.17 12.33
CA TRP A 23 -33.75 -21.44 13.02
C TRP A 23 -34.27 -21.14 14.42
N SER A 24 -34.96 -22.11 15.01
CA SER A 24 -35.47 -22.02 16.38
C SER A 24 -35.05 -23.23 17.21
N TYR A 25 -34.76 -22.97 18.50
CA TYR A 25 -34.52 -24.01 19.49
C TYR A 25 -35.47 -23.84 20.67
N ASP A 26 -36.39 -24.77 20.85
CA ASP A 26 -37.25 -24.84 22.03
C ASP A 26 -36.43 -25.38 23.22
N THR A 27 -36.24 -24.58 24.24
CA THR A 27 -35.40 -24.89 25.41
C THR A 27 -36.03 -25.93 26.33
N LYS A 28 -37.39 -26.08 26.33
CA LYS A 28 -38.12 -27.06 27.10
C LYS A 28 -38.21 -28.40 26.34
N ALA A 29 -38.68 -28.36 25.11
CA ALA A 29 -38.78 -29.58 24.29
C ALA A 29 -37.44 -30.06 23.76
N LYS A 30 -36.37 -29.22 23.85
CA LYS A 30 -35.01 -29.48 23.30
C LYS A 30 -35.06 -29.81 21.81
N LYS A 31 -35.94 -29.14 21.08
CA LYS A 31 -36.17 -29.37 19.66
C LYS A 31 -35.65 -28.22 18.81
N LEU A 32 -34.86 -28.59 17.79
CA LEU A 32 -34.38 -27.69 16.74
C LEU A 32 -35.34 -27.77 15.54
N ALA A 33 -35.65 -26.58 14.96
CA ALA A 33 -36.46 -26.51 13.75
C ALA A 33 -36.00 -25.34 12.85
N GLN A 34 -36.06 -25.54 11.55
CA GLN A 34 -35.88 -24.46 10.56
C GLN A 34 -37.18 -23.67 10.47
N VAL A 35 -37.06 -22.35 10.53
CA VAL A 35 -38.22 -21.41 10.54
C VAL A 35 -38.42 -20.78 9.16
N THR A 36 -37.37 -20.26 8.54
CA THR A 36 -37.42 -19.68 7.18
C THR A 36 -36.72 -20.59 6.18
N ARG A 37 -37.02 -20.42 4.87
CA ARG A 37 -36.47 -21.27 3.80
C ARG A 37 -36.13 -20.46 2.55
N PHE A 38 -35.38 -19.39 2.74
CA PHE A 38 -34.88 -18.59 1.63
C PHE A 38 -33.79 -19.37 0.90
N THR A 39 -33.73 -19.20 -0.41
CA THR A 39 -32.79 -19.90 -1.30
C THR A 39 -31.92 -18.93 -2.14
N ASP A 40 -32.14 -17.63 -1.97
CA ASP A 40 -31.48 -16.56 -2.70
C ASP A 40 -30.53 -15.78 -1.80
N PHE A 41 -31.05 -14.91 -0.93
CA PHE A 41 -30.23 -14.10 -0.02
C PHE A 41 -30.23 -14.64 1.40
N ASP A 42 -29.09 -14.53 2.06
CA ASP A 42 -28.95 -14.84 3.48
C ASP A 42 -29.82 -13.93 4.37
N VAL A 43 -30.32 -14.50 5.45
CA VAL A 43 -30.76 -13.71 6.60
C VAL A 43 -29.53 -13.14 7.30
N LYS A 44 -29.47 -11.81 7.53
CA LYS A 44 -28.28 -11.13 8.06
C LYS A 44 -28.34 -10.85 9.55
N THR A 45 -29.50 -10.46 10.03
CA THR A 45 -29.74 -10.14 11.45
C THR A 45 -31.03 -10.77 11.92
N VAL A 46 -31.13 -11.09 13.21
CA VAL A 46 -32.37 -11.50 13.87
C VAL A 46 -32.42 -10.89 15.27
N ASP A 47 -33.59 -10.33 15.60
CA ASP A 47 -33.87 -9.77 16.92
C ASP A 47 -35.31 -10.06 17.33
N SER A 48 -35.71 -9.72 18.56
CA SER A 48 -37.04 -9.94 19.04
C SER A 48 -37.58 -8.75 19.88
N GLY A 49 -38.83 -8.46 19.71
CA GLY A 49 -39.50 -7.43 20.49
C GLY A 49 -41.04 -7.62 20.52
N ALA A 50 -41.70 -7.24 21.62
CA ALA A 50 -43.14 -7.34 21.79
C ALA A 50 -43.73 -8.72 21.46
N GLY A 51 -42.94 -9.80 21.53
CA GLY A 51 -43.36 -11.15 21.25
C GLY A 51 -43.31 -11.58 19.77
N ALA A 52 -42.80 -10.72 18.89
CA ALA A 52 -42.45 -11.02 17.50
C ALA A 52 -40.95 -11.25 17.35
N VAL A 53 -40.57 -11.88 16.23
CA VAL A 53 -39.20 -11.96 15.75
C VAL A 53 -39.07 -11.11 14.51
N VAL A 54 -38.04 -10.26 14.44
CA VAL A 54 -37.73 -9.46 13.27
C VAL A 54 -36.37 -9.88 12.71
N PHE A 55 -36.24 -9.87 11.39
CA PHE A 55 -34.99 -10.22 10.73
C PHE A 55 -34.84 -9.47 9.41
N GLU A 56 -33.59 -9.32 8.96
CA GLU A 56 -33.26 -8.74 7.66
C GLU A 56 -32.96 -9.84 6.64
N GLN A 57 -33.59 -9.74 5.46
CA GLN A 57 -33.30 -10.60 4.31
C GLN A 57 -33.45 -9.80 3.02
N ALA A 58 -32.49 -9.89 2.13
CA ALA A 58 -32.44 -9.14 0.86
C ALA A 58 -32.60 -7.62 1.01
N GLY A 59 -32.14 -7.03 2.12
CA GLY A 59 -32.30 -5.60 2.42
C GLY A 59 -33.68 -5.20 2.91
N TYR A 60 -34.58 -6.16 3.13
CA TYR A 60 -35.93 -5.91 3.69
C TYR A 60 -35.99 -6.37 5.14
N VAL A 61 -36.76 -5.65 5.94
CA VAL A 61 -37.12 -6.06 7.30
C VAL A 61 -38.36 -6.95 7.25
N HIS A 62 -38.27 -8.11 7.84
CA HIS A 62 -39.32 -9.09 7.97
C HIS A 62 -39.78 -9.18 9.43
N GLU A 63 -41.07 -9.30 9.64
CA GLU A 63 -41.67 -9.63 10.94
C GLU A 63 -42.27 -11.04 10.88
N LEU A 64 -41.88 -11.88 11.84
CA LEU A 64 -42.38 -13.22 12.01
C LEU A 64 -43.21 -13.29 13.32
N ASP A 65 -44.45 -13.71 13.23
CA ASP A 65 -45.24 -14.10 14.40
C ASP A 65 -44.89 -15.54 14.85
N PRO A 66 -44.25 -15.74 15.99
CA PRO A 66 -43.85 -17.06 16.47
C PRO A 66 -45.01 -18.02 16.73
N LYS A 67 -46.22 -17.49 16.93
CA LYS A 67 -47.40 -18.31 17.23
C LYS A 67 -48.04 -18.91 15.99
N SER A 68 -48.15 -18.11 14.94
CA SER A 68 -48.74 -18.57 13.66
C SER A 68 -47.68 -19.09 12.67
N GLY A 69 -46.40 -18.78 12.86
CA GLY A 69 -45.31 -19.06 11.89
C GLY A 69 -45.44 -18.22 10.61
N ARG A 70 -46.27 -17.18 10.61
CA ARG A 70 -46.43 -16.30 9.43
C ARG A 70 -45.35 -15.21 9.47
N GLU A 71 -44.74 -15.00 8.33
CA GLU A 71 -43.85 -13.85 8.11
C GLU A 71 -44.48 -12.89 7.13
N HIS A 72 -44.09 -11.64 7.22
CA HIS A 72 -44.39 -10.60 6.23
C HIS A 72 -43.26 -9.55 6.18
N VAL A 73 -43.11 -8.95 5.01
CA VAL A 73 -42.19 -7.82 4.83
C VAL A 73 -42.80 -6.57 5.47
N VAL A 74 -42.03 -5.89 6.32
CA VAL A 74 -42.42 -4.60 6.89
C VAL A 74 -42.21 -3.51 5.84
N THR A 75 -43.29 -2.86 5.40
CA THR A 75 -43.18 -1.76 4.45
C THR A 75 -42.59 -0.53 5.16
N ILE A 76 -41.39 -0.14 4.78
CA ILE A 76 -40.71 1.07 5.29
C ILE A 76 -40.65 2.08 4.16
N THR A 77 -41.15 3.27 4.41
CA THR A 77 -41.03 4.41 3.48
C THR A 77 -40.12 5.46 4.09
N ALA A 78 -39.10 5.85 3.35
CA ALA A 78 -38.26 6.98 3.69
C ALA A 78 -38.58 8.15 2.76
N ALA A 79 -38.99 9.27 3.33
CA ALA A 79 -39.25 10.50 2.59
C ALA A 79 -38.09 11.48 2.84
N GLY A 80 -37.53 12.00 1.75
CA GLY A 80 -36.42 12.98 1.83
C GLY A 80 -36.10 13.52 0.46
N ASP A 81 -35.43 14.65 0.41
CA ASP A 81 -34.99 15.28 -0.85
C ASP A 81 -33.78 14.61 -1.46
N PHE A 82 -32.98 13.90 -0.65
CA PHE A 82 -31.75 13.18 -1.06
C PHE A 82 -30.86 14.00 -2.02
N PRO A 83 -30.40 15.21 -1.61
CA PRO A 83 -29.74 16.15 -2.51
C PRO A 83 -28.47 15.57 -3.17
N TRP A 84 -27.81 14.63 -2.50
CA TRP A 84 -26.64 13.91 -3.04
C TRP A 84 -26.99 12.97 -4.20
N MET A 85 -28.27 12.59 -4.38
CA MET A 85 -28.75 11.76 -5.50
C MET A 85 -29.25 12.58 -6.68
N MET A 86 -29.28 13.93 -6.57
CA MET A 86 -29.69 14.79 -7.66
C MET A 86 -28.59 14.95 -8.69
N ALA A 87 -28.96 14.86 -9.96
CA ALA A 87 -28.06 15.16 -11.07
C ALA A 87 -27.61 16.62 -11.00
N ARG A 88 -26.32 16.89 -11.17
CA ARG A 88 -25.73 18.22 -10.98
C ARG A 88 -24.44 18.41 -11.77
N TRP A 89 -24.06 19.68 -11.93
CA TRP A 89 -22.72 20.00 -12.38
C TRP A 89 -21.74 19.92 -11.19
N GLU A 90 -20.71 19.08 -11.37
CA GLU A 90 -19.69 18.83 -10.34
C GLU A 90 -18.33 19.38 -10.80
N ASP A 91 -17.57 20.00 -9.89
CA ASP A 91 -16.17 20.37 -10.11
C ASP A 91 -15.26 19.20 -9.72
N VAL A 92 -14.68 18.56 -10.73
CA VAL A 92 -13.82 17.39 -10.56
C VAL A 92 -12.32 17.71 -10.68
N THR A 93 -11.95 18.98 -10.62
CA THR A 93 -10.56 19.44 -10.77
C THR A 93 -9.60 18.79 -9.77
N SER A 94 -10.05 18.49 -8.54
CA SER A 94 -9.22 17.84 -7.52
C SER A 94 -8.96 16.35 -7.75
N ARG A 95 -9.64 15.74 -8.73
CA ARG A 95 -9.58 14.29 -9.03
C ARG A 95 -8.78 13.95 -10.27
N MET A 96 -7.99 14.91 -10.78
CA MET A 96 -7.13 14.70 -11.97
C MET A 96 -6.11 13.59 -11.75
N THR A 97 -6.04 12.66 -12.70
CA THR A 97 -5.06 11.57 -12.80
C THR A 97 -4.65 11.36 -14.24
N ASN A 98 -3.66 10.49 -14.48
CA ASN A 98 -3.26 9.99 -15.79
C ASN A 98 -3.07 11.12 -16.83
N ILE A 99 -2.09 11.98 -16.56
CA ILE A 99 -1.81 13.14 -17.39
C ILE A 99 -1.02 12.75 -18.64
N SER A 100 -1.36 13.36 -19.79
CA SER A 100 -0.57 13.25 -21.02
C SER A 100 -0.50 14.60 -21.72
N LEU A 101 0.57 14.82 -22.48
CA LEU A 101 0.86 16.10 -23.11
C LEU A 101 0.75 15.99 -24.64
N SER A 102 0.11 16.98 -25.28
CA SER A 102 0.12 17.08 -26.74
C SER A 102 1.54 17.18 -27.27
N PRO A 103 1.83 16.74 -28.50
CA PRO A 103 3.20 16.55 -28.99
C PRO A 103 4.13 17.77 -28.85
N THR A 104 3.57 18.95 -28.86
CA THR A 104 4.31 20.23 -28.74
C THR A 104 3.97 21.00 -27.46
N GLY A 105 3.24 20.40 -26.53
CA GLY A 105 2.87 21.04 -25.25
C GLY A 105 1.82 22.14 -25.33
N LYS A 106 0.99 22.18 -26.38
CA LYS A 106 -0.06 23.21 -26.51
C LYS A 106 -1.33 22.90 -25.72
N ARG A 107 -1.59 21.64 -25.48
CA ARG A 107 -2.70 21.15 -24.66
C ARG A 107 -2.26 19.99 -23.80
N VAL A 108 -2.96 19.79 -22.70
CA VAL A 108 -2.83 18.65 -21.82
C VAL A 108 -4.10 17.82 -21.94
N VAL A 109 -4.03 16.51 -21.86
CA VAL A 109 -5.17 15.65 -21.61
C VAL A 109 -5.04 15.02 -20.22
N VAL A 110 -6.15 14.95 -19.50
CA VAL A 110 -6.24 14.38 -18.16
C VAL A 110 -7.49 13.53 -18.03
N GLU A 111 -7.39 12.50 -17.23
CA GLU A 111 -8.53 11.77 -16.67
C GLU A 111 -9.00 12.46 -15.40
N SER A 112 -10.31 12.62 -15.23
CA SER A 112 -10.89 13.07 -13.99
C SER A 112 -12.28 12.49 -13.79
N ARG A 113 -12.45 11.68 -12.75
CA ARG A 113 -13.71 11.02 -12.40
C ARG A 113 -14.33 10.23 -13.56
N GLY A 114 -13.50 9.46 -14.29
CA GLY A 114 -13.97 8.66 -15.42
C GLY A 114 -14.28 9.44 -16.70
N GLU A 115 -13.95 10.72 -16.75
CA GLU A 115 -14.10 11.57 -17.92
C GLU A 115 -12.74 12.03 -18.45
N ILE A 116 -12.65 12.27 -19.75
CA ILE A 116 -11.45 12.76 -20.41
C ILE A 116 -11.57 14.24 -20.72
N PHE A 117 -10.66 15.04 -20.17
CA PHE A 117 -10.63 16.47 -20.38
C PHE A 117 -9.37 16.92 -21.13
N THR A 118 -9.50 17.95 -21.98
CA THR A 118 -8.34 18.62 -22.52
C THR A 118 -8.25 20.06 -21.99
N ILE A 119 -7.04 20.46 -21.58
CA ILE A 119 -6.74 21.76 -20.96
C ILE A 119 -5.76 22.49 -21.87
N PRO A 120 -6.05 23.74 -22.31
CA PRO A 120 -5.11 24.51 -23.11
C PRO A 120 -3.95 25.02 -22.24
N ALA A 121 -2.72 25.10 -22.81
CA ALA A 121 -1.59 25.71 -22.14
C ALA A 121 -1.74 27.24 -22.00
N GLU A 122 -2.23 27.91 -23.03
CA GLU A 122 -2.35 29.39 -23.06
C GLU A 122 -3.69 29.87 -23.63
N LYS A 123 -4.18 29.31 -24.74
CA LYS A 123 -5.32 29.83 -25.50
C LYS A 123 -6.40 28.77 -25.69
N GLY A 124 -7.65 29.18 -25.50
CA GLY A 124 -8.86 28.38 -25.68
C GLY A 124 -9.43 27.89 -24.34
N ASP A 125 -10.45 27.07 -24.40
CA ASP A 125 -11.21 26.60 -23.25
C ASP A 125 -10.86 25.15 -22.90
N VAL A 126 -11.14 24.77 -21.66
CA VAL A 126 -11.18 23.38 -21.20
C VAL A 126 -12.33 22.68 -21.93
N ARG A 127 -12.09 21.45 -22.37
CA ARG A 127 -13.12 20.62 -23.01
C ARG A 127 -13.26 19.32 -22.26
N ASN A 128 -14.48 18.93 -21.93
CA ASN A 128 -14.81 17.56 -21.61
C ASN A 128 -15.06 16.84 -22.95
N LEU A 129 -14.29 15.82 -23.29
CA LEU A 129 -14.43 15.11 -24.57
C LEU A 129 -15.53 14.05 -24.50
N THR A 130 -15.69 13.41 -23.36
CA THR A 130 -16.50 12.18 -23.22
C THR A 130 -17.92 12.46 -22.76
N ASN A 131 -18.13 13.36 -21.83
CA ASN A 131 -19.46 13.77 -21.31
C ASN A 131 -20.34 12.55 -20.95
N SER A 132 -19.84 11.61 -20.15
CA SER A 132 -20.48 10.32 -19.90
C SER A 132 -20.46 9.95 -18.41
N ALA A 133 -21.50 10.35 -17.64
CA ALA A 133 -21.62 9.99 -16.22
C ALA A 133 -21.85 8.49 -15.98
N ALA A 134 -22.17 7.71 -17.02
CA ALA A 134 -22.54 6.30 -16.94
C ALA A 134 -21.40 5.33 -17.33
N SER A 135 -20.21 5.85 -17.59
CA SER A 135 -19.05 5.04 -18.02
C SER A 135 -17.75 5.57 -17.41
N ALA A 136 -16.73 4.74 -17.44
CA ALA A 136 -15.38 5.09 -17.01
C ALA A 136 -14.46 5.15 -18.21
N GLU A 137 -13.97 6.34 -18.52
CA GLU A 137 -12.93 6.59 -19.50
C GLU A 137 -11.60 6.79 -18.79
N ARG A 138 -10.59 5.98 -19.19
CA ARG A 138 -9.33 5.85 -18.46
C ARG A 138 -8.10 5.92 -19.35
N ASP A 139 -6.99 6.35 -18.74
CA ASP A 139 -5.63 6.31 -19.33
C ASP A 139 -5.55 7.05 -20.69
N PRO A 140 -5.81 8.36 -20.78
CA PRO A 140 -5.75 9.08 -22.04
C PRO A 140 -4.32 9.27 -22.55
N ALA A 141 -4.11 9.09 -23.86
CA ALA A 141 -2.82 9.31 -24.51
C ALA A 141 -2.96 10.06 -25.85
N TRP A 142 -2.12 11.08 -26.06
CA TRP A 142 -2.03 11.81 -27.33
C TRP A 142 -1.31 11.02 -28.43
N SER A 143 -1.85 11.07 -29.65
CA SER A 143 -1.09 10.63 -30.83
C SER A 143 0.04 11.60 -31.14
N PRO A 144 1.26 11.13 -31.49
CA PRO A 144 2.40 11.99 -31.82
C PRO A 144 2.18 12.94 -32.99
N ASP A 145 1.22 12.66 -33.89
CA ASP A 145 0.82 13.58 -34.96
C ASP A 145 -0.15 14.69 -34.50
N GLY A 146 -0.58 14.62 -33.23
CA GLY A 146 -1.42 15.62 -32.57
C GLY A 146 -2.89 15.55 -32.94
N LYS A 147 -3.34 14.58 -33.74
CA LYS A 147 -4.72 14.55 -34.24
C LYS A 147 -5.69 13.85 -33.28
N PHE A 148 -5.23 12.80 -32.61
CA PHE A 148 -6.09 11.88 -31.87
C PHE A 148 -5.66 11.77 -30.42
N ILE A 149 -6.64 11.41 -29.59
CA ILE A 149 -6.48 10.97 -28.22
C ILE A 149 -7.05 9.55 -28.15
N SER A 150 -6.30 8.63 -27.57
CA SER A 150 -6.79 7.29 -27.25
C SER A 150 -7.01 7.14 -25.76
N TYR A 151 -8.00 6.35 -25.38
CA TYR A 151 -8.34 5.99 -24.00
C TYR A 151 -9.09 4.67 -23.96
N PHE A 152 -9.26 4.07 -22.79
CA PHE A 152 -10.14 2.92 -22.61
C PHE A 152 -11.49 3.39 -22.07
N SER A 153 -12.59 2.80 -22.56
CA SER A 153 -13.96 3.09 -22.09
C SER A 153 -14.74 1.80 -21.89
N ASP A 154 -15.48 1.73 -20.79
CA ASP A 154 -16.39 0.64 -20.46
C ASP A 154 -17.87 0.91 -20.87
N LYS A 155 -18.12 1.96 -21.61
CA LYS A 155 -19.45 2.40 -22.06
C LYS A 155 -20.32 1.30 -22.70
N SER A 156 -19.70 0.33 -23.32
CA SER A 156 -20.40 -0.82 -23.92
C SER A 156 -20.55 -2.03 -22.99
N GLY A 157 -20.26 -1.88 -21.70
CA GLY A 157 -20.26 -2.93 -20.68
C GLY A 157 -18.89 -3.57 -20.45
N GLU A 158 -18.03 -3.61 -21.46
CA GLU A 158 -16.64 -4.08 -21.38
C GLU A 158 -15.69 -3.01 -21.93
N TYR A 159 -14.46 -2.99 -21.41
CA TYR A 159 -13.45 -2.04 -21.87
C TYR A 159 -13.08 -2.22 -23.33
N LYS A 160 -13.17 -1.14 -24.09
CA LYS A 160 -12.70 -1.02 -25.48
C LYS A 160 -11.63 0.04 -25.56
N LEU A 161 -10.74 -0.06 -26.53
CA LEU A 161 -9.87 1.04 -26.90
C LEU A 161 -10.65 2.02 -27.79
N VAL A 162 -10.66 3.28 -27.40
CA VAL A 162 -11.31 4.38 -28.12
C VAL A 162 -10.25 5.29 -28.72
N ILE A 163 -10.46 5.73 -29.95
CA ILE A 163 -9.64 6.72 -30.64
C ILE A 163 -10.55 7.87 -31.08
N GLU A 164 -10.30 9.06 -30.56
CA GLU A 164 -11.11 10.25 -30.78
C GLU A 164 -10.29 11.41 -31.31
N GLU A 165 -10.86 12.27 -32.16
CA GLU A 165 -10.20 13.50 -32.59
C GLU A 165 -10.08 14.47 -31.39
N GLN A 166 -8.94 15.18 -31.30
CA GLN A 166 -8.62 16.04 -30.14
C GLN A 166 -9.67 17.14 -29.85
N ASP A 167 -10.50 17.49 -30.83
CA ASP A 167 -11.52 18.54 -30.71
C ASP A 167 -12.90 17.98 -30.29
N GLY A 168 -13.11 16.66 -30.35
CA GLY A 168 -14.35 15.98 -29.96
C GLY A 168 -15.51 16.24 -30.93
N LEU A 169 -15.26 16.75 -32.15
CA LEU A 169 -16.31 17.13 -33.07
C LEU A 169 -16.86 15.98 -33.92
N LYS A 170 -16.16 14.87 -33.98
CA LYS A 170 -16.58 13.66 -34.70
C LYS A 170 -16.81 12.50 -33.73
N PRO A 171 -17.70 11.58 -34.09
CA PRO A 171 -17.89 10.37 -33.28
C PRO A 171 -16.56 9.62 -33.09
N PRO A 172 -16.24 9.12 -31.89
CA PRO A 172 -15.05 8.35 -31.65
C PRO A 172 -15.11 6.99 -32.35
N ARG A 173 -13.94 6.43 -32.65
CA ARG A 173 -13.80 5.07 -33.16
C ARG A 173 -13.55 4.13 -31.99
N GLU A 174 -14.49 3.23 -31.71
CA GLU A 174 -14.36 2.17 -30.73
C GLU A 174 -13.76 0.91 -31.37
N ILE A 175 -12.79 0.30 -30.69
CA ILE A 175 -12.10 -0.92 -31.11
C ILE A 175 -12.30 -1.97 -30.02
N ALA A 176 -13.03 -3.04 -30.34
CA ALA A 176 -13.20 -4.17 -29.46
C ALA A 176 -11.88 -4.95 -29.31
N LEU A 177 -11.53 -5.29 -28.08
CA LEU A 177 -10.34 -6.05 -27.74
C LEU A 177 -10.70 -7.53 -27.53
N ALA A 178 -9.72 -8.41 -27.70
CA ALA A 178 -9.97 -9.85 -27.78
C ALA A 178 -10.52 -10.46 -26.48
N ASN A 179 -10.11 -9.96 -25.33
CA ASN A 179 -10.49 -10.50 -24.03
C ASN A 179 -11.21 -9.44 -23.21
N PRO A 180 -12.37 -9.74 -22.63
CA PRO A 180 -13.00 -8.85 -21.66
C PRO A 180 -12.16 -8.83 -20.37
N THR A 181 -11.46 -7.72 -20.14
CA THR A 181 -10.60 -7.49 -18.98
C THR A 181 -10.30 -5.99 -18.83
N HIS A 182 -9.62 -5.61 -17.75
CA HIS A 182 -9.08 -4.26 -17.61
C HIS A 182 -7.77 -4.10 -18.39
N TYR A 183 -7.64 -2.99 -19.11
CA TYR A 183 -6.47 -2.63 -19.90
C TYR A 183 -5.81 -1.37 -19.34
N TYR A 184 -4.50 -1.20 -19.62
CA TYR A 184 -3.69 -0.14 -19.00
C TYR A 184 -2.82 0.59 -19.99
N THR A 185 -2.64 1.89 -19.76
CA THR A 185 -1.59 2.76 -20.30
C THR A 185 -1.38 2.61 -21.81
N PRO A 186 -2.33 3.02 -22.65
CA PRO A 186 -2.13 3.00 -24.08
C PRO A 186 -1.03 4.00 -24.45
N ALA A 187 -0.08 3.60 -25.30
CA ALA A 187 1.00 4.46 -25.76
C ALA A 187 1.19 4.34 -27.27
N TRP A 188 1.09 5.47 -27.96
CA TRP A 188 1.23 5.53 -29.40
C TRP A 188 2.68 5.32 -29.86
N SER A 189 2.87 4.62 -30.98
CA SER A 189 4.15 4.61 -31.67
C SER A 189 4.48 6.02 -32.20
N PRO A 190 5.77 6.43 -32.25
CA PRO A 190 6.17 7.75 -32.74
C PRO A 190 5.65 8.11 -34.12
N ASP A 191 5.35 7.14 -34.97
CA ASP A 191 4.78 7.30 -36.31
C ASP A 191 3.24 7.37 -36.32
N SER A 192 2.60 7.30 -35.15
CA SER A 192 1.14 7.31 -34.95
C SER A 192 0.36 6.16 -35.63
N LYS A 193 1.03 5.05 -35.93
CA LYS A 193 0.38 3.93 -36.64
C LYS A 193 0.01 2.76 -35.75
N LYS A 194 0.60 2.68 -34.58
CA LYS A 194 0.38 1.58 -33.65
C LYS A 194 0.15 2.12 -32.24
N ILE A 195 -0.55 1.34 -31.43
CA ILE A 195 -0.74 1.60 -29.99
C ILE A 195 -0.32 0.35 -29.24
N LEU A 196 0.58 0.50 -28.26
CA LEU A 196 0.89 -0.53 -27.28
C LEU A 196 0.02 -0.34 -26.03
N PHE A 197 -0.28 -1.43 -25.32
CA PHE A 197 -0.94 -1.43 -24.02
C PHE A 197 -0.73 -2.77 -23.32
N THR A 198 -1.09 -2.84 -22.04
CA THR A 198 -1.01 -4.06 -21.24
C THR A 198 -2.39 -4.43 -20.68
N ASP A 199 -2.56 -5.67 -20.20
CA ASP A 199 -3.79 -6.17 -19.60
C ASP A 199 -3.56 -6.75 -18.20
N THR A 200 -4.62 -7.23 -17.52
CA THR A 200 -4.53 -7.90 -16.21
C THR A 200 -3.77 -9.22 -16.25
N GLY A 201 -3.68 -9.86 -17.42
CA GLY A 201 -2.90 -11.09 -17.66
C GLY A 201 -1.41 -10.85 -17.91
N LEU A 202 -0.96 -9.59 -17.79
CA LEU A 202 0.43 -9.17 -18.00
C LEU A 202 0.92 -9.41 -19.43
N HIS A 203 0.02 -9.34 -20.40
CA HIS A 203 0.40 -9.38 -21.81
C HIS A 203 0.74 -7.98 -22.31
N LEU A 204 1.75 -7.90 -23.17
CA LEU A 204 2.08 -6.70 -23.93
C LEU A 204 1.44 -6.81 -25.30
N TRP A 205 0.51 -5.91 -25.59
CA TRP A 205 -0.25 -5.85 -26.82
C TRP A 205 0.26 -4.75 -27.74
N VAL A 206 0.19 -5.00 -29.04
CA VAL A 206 0.35 -3.99 -30.09
C VAL A 206 -0.85 -4.04 -31.00
N LEU A 207 -1.52 -2.89 -31.15
CA LEU A 207 -2.65 -2.68 -32.03
C LEU A 207 -2.21 -1.88 -33.24
N ASP A 208 -2.58 -2.32 -34.45
CA ASP A 208 -2.45 -1.55 -35.70
C ASP A 208 -3.66 -0.61 -35.80
N VAL A 209 -3.42 0.69 -35.86
CA VAL A 209 -4.48 1.70 -35.82
C VAL A 209 -5.35 1.65 -37.09
N ALA A 210 -4.78 1.34 -38.26
CA ALA A 210 -5.55 1.32 -39.49
C ALA A 210 -6.54 0.15 -39.52
N THR A 211 -6.11 -1.03 -39.12
CA THR A 211 -6.92 -2.26 -39.17
C THR A 211 -7.73 -2.49 -37.92
N GLY A 212 -7.32 -1.94 -36.77
CA GLY A 212 -7.91 -2.22 -35.46
C GLY A 212 -7.54 -3.60 -34.90
N GLN A 213 -6.58 -4.30 -35.54
CA GLN A 213 -6.14 -5.63 -35.07
C GLN A 213 -5.06 -5.50 -33.99
N ALA A 214 -5.28 -6.16 -32.84
CA ALA A 214 -4.30 -6.26 -31.76
C ALA A 214 -3.66 -7.65 -31.74
N ARG A 215 -2.37 -7.70 -31.35
CA ARG A 215 -1.64 -8.95 -31.13
C ARG A 215 -0.71 -8.84 -29.94
N THR A 216 -0.47 -9.93 -29.27
CA THR A 216 0.50 -10.02 -28.16
C THR A 216 1.92 -10.08 -28.73
N VAL A 217 2.84 -9.30 -28.14
CA VAL A 217 4.26 -9.27 -28.54
C VAL A 217 5.22 -9.61 -27.39
N GLY A 218 4.71 -9.64 -26.14
CA GLY A 218 5.48 -9.97 -24.96
C GLY A 218 4.57 -10.25 -23.78
N ARG A 219 5.15 -10.65 -22.66
CA ARG A 219 4.44 -10.86 -21.41
C ARG A 219 5.41 -10.73 -20.24
N ASP A 220 4.86 -10.52 -19.04
CA ASP A 220 5.57 -10.72 -17.77
C ASP A 220 5.00 -11.99 -17.10
N PRO A 221 5.81 -12.98 -16.69
CA PRO A 221 5.32 -14.18 -16.00
C PRO A 221 4.89 -13.93 -14.56
N TRP A 222 5.24 -12.79 -13.96
CA TRP A 222 4.99 -12.49 -12.55
C TRP A 222 4.37 -11.11 -12.35
N MET A 223 3.43 -11.00 -11.42
CA MET A 223 2.80 -9.74 -11.06
C MET A 223 3.22 -9.25 -9.67
N VAL A 224 3.69 -10.12 -8.81
CA VAL A 224 3.95 -9.79 -7.40
C VAL A 224 5.27 -9.02 -7.27
N PRO A 225 5.31 -7.90 -6.53
CA PRO A 225 4.20 -7.31 -5.77
C PRO A 225 3.30 -6.39 -6.58
N ARG A 226 3.70 -6.02 -7.79
CA ARG A 226 2.95 -5.11 -8.69
C ARG A 226 3.41 -5.27 -10.13
N ARG A 227 2.67 -4.69 -11.05
CA ARG A 227 3.05 -4.63 -12.48
C ARG A 227 4.23 -3.68 -12.68
N THR A 228 5.23 -4.14 -13.43
CA THR A 228 6.50 -3.43 -13.61
C THR A 228 6.99 -3.37 -15.05
N MET A 229 6.19 -3.81 -16.03
CA MET A 229 6.62 -3.89 -17.43
C MET A 229 7.04 -2.55 -18.04
N ASN A 230 6.31 -1.48 -17.76
CA ASN A 230 6.57 -0.09 -18.21
C ASN A 230 7.03 0.00 -19.68
N PRO A 231 6.28 -0.54 -20.65
CA PRO A 231 6.74 -0.66 -22.02
C PRO A 231 6.86 0.70 -22.72
N VAL A 232 7.90 0.90 -23.52
CA VAL A 232 8.18 2.16 -24.22
C VAL A 232 8.63 1.91 -25.67
N TRP A 233 8.13 2.72 -26.63
CA TRP A 233 8.50 2.68 -28.03
C TRP A 233 9.89 3.25 -28.30
N SER A 234 10.62 2.61 -29.20
CA SER A 234 11.82 3.21 -29.79
C SER A 234 11.46 4.41 -30.70
N PRO A 235 12.37 5.39 -30.87
CA PRO A 235 12.10 6.59 -31.68
C PRO A 235 11.74 6.29 -33.15
N ASP A 236 12.14 5.12 -33.69
CA ASP A 236 11.84 4.67 -35.04
C ASP A 236 10.59 3.78 -35.18
N SER A 237 9.82 3.62 -34.08
CA SER A 237 8.57 2.83 -34.05
C SER A 237 8.74 1.33 -34.35
N LYS A 238 9.98 0.78 -34.32
CA LYS A 238 10.23 -0.62 -34.65
C LYS A 238 10.36 -1.52 -33.43
N TRP A 239 10.86 -0.96 -32.31
CA TRP A 239 11.16 -1.72 -31.12
C TRP A 239 10.36 -1.23 -29.94
N ILE A 240 10.07 -2.14 -29.02
CA ILE A 240 9.49 -1.84 -27.71
C ILE A 240 10.47 -2.38 -26.67
N ALA A 241 10.89 -1.53 -25.74
CA ALA A 241 11.62 -1.97 -24.55
C ALA A 241 10.65 -2.12 -23.37
N TYR A 242 10.83 -3.16 -22.57
CA TYR A 242 10.02 -3.41 -21.39
C TYR A 242 10.81 -4.20 -20.36
N SER A 243 10.46 -4.09 -19.10
CA SER A 243 10.99 -4.96 -18.05
C SER A 243 10.08 -6.15 -17.81
N SER A 244 10.68 -7.29 -17.54
CA SER A 244 9.97 -8.53 -17.23
C SER A 244 10.74 -9.33 -16.20
N HIS A 245 10.04 -10.03 -15.33
CA HIS A 245 10.65 -10.93 -14.37
C HIS A 245 11.27 -12.15 -15.05
N LEU A 246 12.40 -12.56 -14.50
CA LEU A 246 13.04 -13.85 -14.76
C LEU A 246 12.58 -14.89 -13.72
N ASP A 247 12.94 -16.15 -13.91
CA ASP A 247 12.67 -17.22 -12.95
C ASP A 247 13.33 -16.96 -11.57
N SER A 248 14.36 -16.11 -11.53
CA SER A 248 15.00 -15.61 -10.31
C SER A 248 14.17 -14.56 -9.55
N LEU A 249 13.06 -14.11 -10.09
CA LEU A 249 12.23 -12.99 -9.65
C LEU A 249 12.89 -11.60 -9.78
N TYR A 250 14.09 -11.52 -10.35
CA TYR A 250 14.67 -10.25 -10.75
C TYR A 250 14.08 -9.81 -12.08
N HIS A 251 14.01 -8.50 -12.28
CA HIS A 251 13.66 -7.96 -13.58
C HIS A 251 14.86 -7.89 -14.51
N ALA A 252 14.63 -8.19 -15.75
CA ALA A 252 15.56 -7.87 -16.83
C ALA A 252 14.88 -6.98 -17.88
N ILE A 253 15.68 -6.17 -18.55
CA ILE A 253 15.21 -5.38 -19.68
C ILE A 253 15.18 -6.25 -20.93
N PHE A 254 14.04 -6.23 -21.61
CA PHE A 254 13.81 -6.88 -22.90
C PHE A 254 13.54 -5.87 -23.99
N VAL A 255 13.89 -6.22 -25.21
CA VAL A 255 13.49 -5.48 -26.42
C VAL A 255 12.82 -6.43 -27.39
N VAL A 256 11.63 -6.06 -27.84
CA VAL A 256 10.86 -6.83 -28.83
C VAL A 256 10.65 -6.02 -30.09
N ASN A 257 10.85 -6.66 -31.26
CA ASN A 257 10.52 -6.06 -32.56
C ASN A 257 8.99 -6.06 -32.72
N ALA A 258 8.42 -4.86 -32.88
CA ALA A 258 6.97 -4.68 -32.96
C ALA A 258 6.33 -5.29 -34.23
N GLU A 259 7.10 -5.68 -35.24
CA GLU A 259 6.57 -6.30 -36.47
C GLU A 259 6.79 -7.83 -36.48
N THR A 260 8.02 -8.26 -36.18
CA THR A 260 8.37 -9.69 -36.25
C THR A 260 8.03 -10.43 -34.95
N GLY A 261 7.93 -9.75 -33.81
CA GLY A 261 7.78 -10.38 -32.50
C GLY A 261 9.11 -10.96 -31.98
N GLU A 262 10.24 -10.74 -32.63
CA GLU A 262 11.55 -11.16 -32.14
C GLU A 262 11.85 -10.44 -30.81
N ASN A 263 12.02 -11.21 -29.73
CA ASN A 263 12.23 -10.71 -28.37
C ASN A 263 13.62 -11.09 -27.86
N LYS A 264 14.36 -10.11 -27.33
CA LYS A 264 15.73 -10.28 -26.86
C LYS A 264 15.92 -9.63 -25.47
N GLN A 265 16.56 -10.36 -24.60
CA GLN A 265 17.02 -9.85 -23.30
C GLN A 265 18.25 -8.95 -23.48
N VAL A 266 18.25 -7.79 -22.82
CA VAL A 266 19.32 -6.77 -22.88
C VAL A 266 20.25 -6.87 -21.68
N THR A 267 19.69 -6.91 -20.45
CA THR A 267 20.48 -7.06 -19.21
C THR A 267 20.64 -8.53 -18.85
N ASP A 268 21.72 -8.87 -18.15
CA ASP A 268 22.10 -10.27 -17.84
C ASP A 268 21.23 -10.96 -16.79
N GLY A 269 20.43 -10.18 -16.02
CA GLY A 269 19.57 -10.70 -14.96
C GLY A 269 20.27 -10.91 -13.61
N LEU A 270 21.51 -10.45 -13.44
CA LEU A 270 22.23 -10.47 -12.16
C LEU A 270 22.00 -9.20 -11.33
N SER A 271 21.30 -8.24 -11.89
CA SER A 271 20.81 -7.04 -11.22
C SER A 271 19.31 -6.89 -11.47
N ASP A 272 18.60 -6.25 -10.56
CA ASP A 272 17.17 -5.94 -10.73
C ASP A 272 17.02 -4.68 -11.59
N ALA A 273 16.72 -4.84 -12.89
CA ALA A 273 16.73 -3.77 -13.89
C ALA A 273 15.32 -3.44 -14.40
N MET A 274 14.90 -2.17 -14.30
CA MET A 274 13.56 -1.70 -14.69
C MET A 274 13.57 -0.22 -15.11
N TRP A 275 12.40 0.33 -15.46
CA TRP A 275 12.22 1.74 -15.83
C TRP A 275 13.11 2.14 -17.03
N GLN A 276 12.94 1.46 -18.15
CA GLN A 276 13.69 1.71 -19.38
C GLN A 276 13.14 2.91 -20.17
N ALA A 277 14.03 3.65 -20.84
CA ALA A 277 13.71 4.78 -21.69
C ALA A 277 14.67 4.85 -22.89
N TRP A 278 14.14 5.00 -24.11
CA TRP A 278 14.96 5.16 -25.30
C TRP A 278 15.52 6.58 -25.40
N ASP A 279 16.80 6.71 -25.63
CA ASP A 279 17.36 8.01 -26.02
C ASP A 279 16.72 8.52 -27.32
N ALA A 280 16.34 9.80 -27.33
CA ALA A 280 15.68 10.41 -28.48
C ALA A 280 16.56 10.36 -29.77
N GLY A 281 17.89 10.26 -29.62
CA GLY A 281 18.82 10.07 -30.73
C GLY A 281 18.95 8.62 -31.22
N GLY A 282 18.31 7.66 -30.57
CA GLY A 282 18.29 6.25 -30.94
C GLY A 282 19.60 5.49 -30.71
N LYS A 283 20.56 6.08 -30.01
CA LYS A 283 21.88 5.47 -29.76
C LYS A 283 21.95 4.65 -28.47
N TYR A 284 21.11 4.99 -27.48
CA TYR A 284 21.17 4.45 -26.13
C TYR A 284 19.80 3.96 -25.68
N LEU A 285 19.82 2.95 -24.81
CA LEU A 285 18.68 2.56 -23.99
C LEU A 285 19.06 2.79 -22.53
N TRP A 286 18.38 3.74 -21.89
CA TRP A 286 18.52 4.06 -20.48
C TRP A 286 17.70 3.16 -19.62
N PHE A 287 18.15 2.85 -18.41
CA PHE A 287 17.36 2.11 -17.44
C PHE A 287 17.89 2.32 -16.02
N LEU A 288 17.07 2.00 -15.03
CA LEU A 288 17.45 1.95 -13.63
C LEU A 288 17.77 0.52 -13.22
N ALA A 289 18.83 0.30 -12.45
CA ALA A 289 19.16 -1.02 -11.94
C ALA A 289 19.69 -0.97 -10.51
N SER A 290 19.32 -1.98 -9.72
CA SER A 290 19.87 -2.24 -8.40
C SER A 290 20.94 -3.35 -8.51
N THR A 291 22.17 -3.03 -8.16
CA THR A 291 23.33 -3.95 -8.27
C THR A 291 23.95 -4.30 -6.92
N ASP A 292 23.53 -3.63 -5.85
CA ASP A 292 24.07 -3.76 -4.50
C ASP A 292 23.15 -4.52 -3.55
N PHE A 293 21.90 -4.69 -3.92
CA PHE A 293 20.91 -5.44 -3.15
C PHE A 293 19.91 -6.14 -4.06
N GLY A 294 19.57 -7.37 -3.71
CA GLY A 294 18.72 -8.23 -4.53
C GLY A 294 17.22 -7.97 -4.37
N LEU A 295 16.48 -9.03 -4.01
CA LEU A 295 15.04 -8.99 -3.87
C LEU A 295 14.59 -8.10 -2.70
N GLY A 296 14.50 -6.80 -2.92
CA GLY A 296 14.15 -5.80 -1.90
C GLY A 296 12.68 -5.71 -1.57
N SER A 297 11.85 -6.56 -2.15
CA SER A 297 10.41 -6.53 -1.91
C SER A 297 10.02 -7.33 -0.68
N GLN A 298 9.20 -6.74 0.17
CA GLN A 298 8.61 -7.42 1.33
C GLN A 298 7.82 -8.70 0.98
N TRP A 299 7.30 -8.82 -0.24
CA TRP A 299 6.57 -10.00 -0.71
C TRP A 299 7.47 -11.05 -1.36
N LEU A 300 8.60 -10.64 -1.92
CA LEU A 300 9.54 -11.54 -2.57
C LEU A 300 10.60 -12.05 -1.59
N TYR A 301 11.03 -11.21 -0.67
CA TYR A 301 12.03 -11.56 0.34
C TYR A 301 11.72 -10.90 1.68
N MET A 302 10.84 -11.51 2.45
CA MET A 302 10.35 -10.96 3.71
C MET A 302 11.42 -10.87 4.81
N THR A 303 12.53 -11.63 4.72
CA THR A 303 13.65 -11.53 5.67
C THR A 303 14.46 -10.26 5.51
N SER A 304 14.32 -9.54 4.39
CA SER A 304 14.93 -8.23 4.14
C SER A 304 14.00 -7.06 4.46
N TYR A 305 13.10 -7.24 5.40
CA TYR A 305 12.00 -6.32 5.68
C TYR A 305 12.40 -4.87 5.94
N ASP A 306 13.52 -4.63 6.60
CA ASP A 306 14.08 -3.31 6.92
C ASP A 306 14.98 -2.73 5.83
N HIS A 307 15.23 -3.49 4.75
CA HIS A 307 16.10 -3.07 3.67
C HIS A 307 15.34 -2.33 2.58
N THR A 308 15.88 -1.22 2.15
CA THR A 308 15.33 -0.42 1.06
C THR A 308 16.18 -0.60 -0.18
N GLN A 309 15.57 -1.12 -1.26
CA GLN A 309 16.25 -1.26 -2.54
C GLN A 309 16.55 0.10 -3.15
N THR A 310 17.77 0.31 -3.62
CA THR A 310 18.23 1.52 -4.31
C THR A 310 18.62 1.21 -5.74
N PHE A 311 18.52 2.21 -6.61
CA PHE A 311 18.80 2.09 -8.05
C PHE A 311 19.84 3.10 -8.48
N GLY A 312 20.77 2.67 -9.32
CA GLY A 312 21.62 3.53 -10.10
C GLY A 312 21.08 3.73 -11.53
N LEU A 313 21.57 4.76 -12.21
CA LEU A 313 21.25 5.02 -13.61
C LEU A 313 22.28 4.34 -14.51
N TYR A 314 21.81 3.64 -15.54
CA TYR A 314 22.62 2.92 -16.53
C TYR A 314 22.19 3.25 -17.94
N CYS A 315 23.09 3.06 -18.91
CA CYS A 315 22.70 3.05 -20.31
C CYS A 315 23.39 1.94 -21.11
N ALA A 316 22.67 1.33 -22.03
CA ALA A 316 23.20 0.39 -23.02
C ALA A 316 23.51 1.14 -24.31
N VAL A 317 24.75 1.05 -24.81
CA VAL A 317 25.16 1.56 -26.12
C VAL A 317 24.77 0.53 -27.15
N LEU A 318 23.76 0.84 -27.99
CA LEU A 318 23.05 -0.14 -28.81
C LEU A 318 23.89 -0.69 -29.97
N LYS A 319 24.62 0.17 -30.67
CA LYS A 319 25.40 -0.22 -31.85
C LYS A 319 26.84 -0.55 -31.46
N LYS A 320 27.37 -1.66 -31.99
CA LYS A 320 28.79 -2.01 -31.84
C LYS A 320 29.66 -0.97 -32.56
N GLY A 321 30.70 -0.50 -31.89
CA GLY A 321 31.62 0.51 -32.42
C GLY A 321 31.14 1.96 -32.20
N GLU A 322 29.91 2.19 -31.66
CA GLU A 322 29.56 3.50 -31.17
C GLU A 322 30.38 3.83 -29.91
N PRO A 323 31.02 5.02 -29.84
CA PRO A 323 31.86 5.36 -28.70
C PRO A 323 31.01 5.50 -27.43
N SER A 324 31.64 5.24 -26.28
CA SER A 324 30.98 5.52 -25.00
C SER A 324 30.62 7.01 -24.86
N PRO A 325 29.40 7.35 -24.42
CA PRO A 325 29.05 8.77 -24.20
C PRO A 325 29.83 9.40 -23.02
N LEU A 326 30.58 8.60 -22.27
CA LEU A 326 31.38 9.03 -21.12
C LEU A 326 32.88 9.06 -21.41
N LEU A 327 33.30 9.00 -22.70
CA LEU A 327 34.70 9.16 -23.03
C LEU A 327 35.24 10.47 -22.42
N PRO A 328 36.47 10.46 -21.87
CA PRO A 328 37.10 11.69 -21.42
C PRO A 328 37.15 12.74 -22.56
N GLU A 329 36.83 13.96 -22.23
CA GLU A 329 36.97 15.09 -23.16
C GLU A 329 38.38 15.65 -23.01
N SER A 330 38.91 16.21 -24.09
CA SER A 330 40.24 16.85 -24.11
C SER A 330 40.08 18.26 -24.70
N ASP A 331 40.63 19.24 -23.99
CA ASP A 331 40.66 20.65 -24.38
C ASP A 331 41.78 20.93 -25.38
N GLU A 332 41.69 20.33 -26.57
CA GLU A 332 42.66 20.62 -27.64
C GLU A 332 42.37 21.99 -28.25
N ASP A 333 43.32 22.86 -28.22
CA ASP A 333 43.19 24.21 -28.83
C ASP A 333 43.12 24.07 -30.36
N GLN A 334 42.00 24.45 -30.92
CA GLN A 334 41.74 24.36 -32.37
C GLN A 334 42.23 25.63 -33.11
N GLY A 335 42.81 26.56 -32.40
CA GLY A 335 43.26 27.83 -32.92
C GLY A 335 42.16 28.80 -33.33
N VAL A 336 42.48 30.08 -33.54
CA VAL A 336 41.54 31.12 -33.98
C VAL A 336 41.22 30.93 -35.47
N GLY A 337 39.99 30.57 -35.80
CA GLY A 337 39.53 30.39 -37.20
C GLY A 337 39.42 28.97 -37.68
N SER A 338 39.68 27.92 -36.84
CA SER A 338 39.41 26.56 -37.18
C SER A 338 37.93 26.28 -37.09
N ALA A 339 37.30 25.68 -38.10
CA ALA A 339 35.95 25.19 -37.99
C ALA A 339 35.90 23.98 -37.03
N PRO A 340 34.93 23.91 -36.10
CA PRO A 340 34.82 22.74 -35.23
C PRO A 340 34.65 21.47 -36.07
N SER A 341 35.51 20.52 -35.93
CA SER A 341 35.36 19.19 -36.55
C SER A 341 34.26 18.42 -35.82
N GLY A 342 33.08 18.39 -36.43
CA GLY A 342 32.06 17.40 -36.15
C GLY A 342 31.13 17.64 -34.93
N GLY A 343 30.34 18.66 -34.96
CA GLY A 343 29.10 18.77 -34.23
C GLY A 343 28.03 19.33 -35.15
N SER A 344 27.17 18.49 -35.68
CA SER A 344 26.06 18.89 -36.55
C SER A 344 25.02 19.65 -35.74
N GLY A 345 24.79 20.90 -36.05
CA GLY A 345 23.61 21.59 -35.62
C GLY A 345 23.65 23.12 -35.52
N GLY A 346 23.29 23.78 -36.61
CA GLY A 346 22.53 25.03 -36.54
C GLY A 346 23.25 26.34 -36.68
N ARG A 347 23.28 26.80 -37.87
CA ARG A 347 23.62 28.14 -38.45
C ARG A 347 22.97 29.29 -37.73
N GLY A 348 23.65 30.42 -37.71
CA GLY A 348 23.07 31.76 -37.57
C GLY A 348 24.12 32.80 -37.33
N GLY A 349 24.82 33.21 -38.42
CA GLY A 349 25.80 34.26 -38.36
C GLY A 349 25.22 35.66 -38.55
N ARG A 350 25.98 36.65 -38.14
CA ARG A 350 26.33 37.98 -38.62
C ARG A 350 26.75 38.80 -37.42
N GLY A 351 27.92 39.24 -37.27
CA GLY A 351 28.76 40.10 -38.08
C GLY A 351 28.73 41.54 -37.57
N GLY A 352 29.81 42.10 -37.04
CA GLY A 352 30.03 43.55 -36.98
C GLY A 352 30.47 44.08 -35.61
N ALA A 353 31.72 44.46 -35.56
CA ALA A 353 32.48 45.16 -34.52
C ALA A 353 32.05 46.64 -34.35
N PRO A 354 32.82 47.49 -33.62
CA PRO A 354 33.19 47.46 -32.17
C PRO A 354 32.86 48.80 -31.45
N ALA A 355 33.03 48.77 -30.16
CA ALA A 355 33.39 49.80 -29.20
C ALA A 355 32.79 51.23 -29.24
N GLY A 356 32.33 51.66 -28.11
CA GLY A 356 32.09 53.06 -27.71
C GLY A 356 31.47 53.16 -26.32
N GLU A 357 32.25 53.67 -25.37
CA GLU A 357 31.90 53.99 -23.99
C GLU A 357 30.79 55.07 -23.90
N GLY A 358 29.97 54.96 -22.87
CA GLY A 358 29.47 56.17 -22.25
C GLY A 358 28.00 56.20 -21.82
N ALA A 359 27.84 56.32 -20.51
CA ALA A 359 26.83 57.06 -19.78
C ALA A 359 25.41 56.50 -19.63
N ALA A 360 25.04 56.49 -18.38
CA ALA A 360 23.74 56.22 -17.78
C ALA A 360 22.61 57.16 -18.24
N ALA A 361 21.38 56.68 -18.35
CA ALA A 361 20.18 57.35 -17.84
C ALA A 361 18.91 56.45 -18.02
N GLU A 362 18.17 56.36 -16.98
CA GLU A 362 16.79 56.11 -16.64
C GLU A 362 15.73 55.73 -17.71
N ALA A 363 14.94 54.71 -17.30
CA ALA A 363 13.47 54.60 -17.30
C ALA A 363 12.70 54.67 -18.62
N GLY A 364 11.87 53.65 -18.80
CA GLY A 364 10.69 53.74 -19.63
C GLY A 364 10.39 52.44 -20.39
N GLY A 365 9.44 51.66 -19.85
CA GLY A 365 9.05 50.39 -20.43
C GLY A 365 8.44 50.48 -21.81
N ALA A 366 8.80 49.53 -22.62
CA ALA A 366 7.97 48.96 -23.69
C ALA A 366 8.51 47.56 -23.94
N GLN A 367 7.68 46.57 -23.64
CA GLN A 367 7.92 45.20 -23.91
C GLN A 367 7.91 45.02 -25.43
N ALA A 368 9.07 44.87 -26.02
CA ALA A 368 9.20 44.57 -27.44
C ALA A 368 8.67 43.15 -27.68
N ASP A 369 7.70 43.03 -28.56
CA ASP A 369 7.19 41.77 -29.14
C ASP A 369 8.38 40.88 -29.57
N GLN A 370 8.55 39.77 -28.88
CA GLN A 370 9.43 38.69 -29.34
C GLN A 370 8.77 38.06 -30.57
N PRO A 371 9.49 37.86 -31.68
CA PRO A 371 8.93 37.21 -32.84
C PRO A 371 8.46 35.80 -32.47
N ALA A 372 7.24 35.44 -32.93
CA ALA A 372 6.68 34.09 -32.75
C ALA A 372 7.69 33.03 -33.20
N PRO A 373 7.85 31.93 -32.44
CA PRO A 373 8.77 30.87 -32.83
C PRO A 373 8.36 30.30 -34.18
N THR A 374 9.29 30.30 -35.12
CA THR A 374 9.13 29.66 -36.42
C THR A 374 8.69 28.23 -36.29
N PRO A 375 7.73 27.74 -37.11
CA PRO A 375 7.33 26.33 -37.10
C PRO A 375 8.58 25.46 -37.33
N ARG A 376 8.86 24.57 -36.37
CA ARG A 376 9.97 23.61 -36.52
C ARG A 376 9.65 22.65 -37.67
N GLY A 377 10.61 22.46 -38.57
CA GLY A 377 10.47 21.53 -39.67
C GLY A 377 10.28 20.06 -39.22
N PRO A 378 9.91 19.16 -40.14
CA PRO A 378 9.77 17.74 -39.83
C PRO A 378 11.01 17.18 -39.14
N ARG A 379 10.81 16.33 -38.10
CA ARG A 379 11.92 15.63 -37.45
C ARG A 379 12.73 14.84 -38.44
N THR A 380 14.05 14.90 -38.35
CA THR A 380 14.91 13.96 -39.08
C THR A 380 14.58 12.54 -38.60
N PRO A 381 14.27 11.61 -39.50
CA PRO A 381 13.99 10.23 -39.16
C PRO A 381 15.18 9.64 -38.37
N VAL A 382 14.92 9.15 -37.17
CA VAL A 382 15.88 8.43 -36.35
C VAL A 382 15.77 6.94 -36.72
N THR A 383 16.91 6.25 -36.84
CA THR A 383 16.94 4.80 -37.00
C THR A 383 17.65 4.18 -35.83
N VAL A 384 17.02 3.23 -35.16
CA VAL A 384 17.59 2.47 -34.07
C VAL A 384 18.25 1.20 -34.62
N THR A 385 19.54 1.05 -34.40
CA THR A 385 20.30 -0.15 -34.78
C THR A 385 20.78 -0.83 -33.49
N ILE A 386 20.42 -2.10 -33.32
CA ILE A 386 20.78 -2.88 -32.13
C ILE A 386 21.65 -4.06 -32.51
N ASP A 387 22.91 -4.05 -32.07
CA ASP A 387 23.80 -5.21 -32.20
C ASP A 387 23.70 -6.01 -30.88
N PHE A 388 22.87 -7.06 -30.88
CA PHE A 388 22.64 -7.86 -29.67
C PHE A 388 23.87 -8.65 -29.21
N ALA A 389 24.73 -9.07 -30.14
CA ALA A 389 25.99 -9.76 -29.77
C ALA A 389 26.91 -8.83 -28.96
N GLY A 390 27.20 -9.21 -27.71
CA GLY A 390 28.01 -8.45 -26.80
C GLY A 390 27.35 -7.16 -26.27
N LEU A 391 26.03 -7.05 -26.31
CA LEU A 391 25.30 -5.90 -25.77
C LEU A 391 25.49 -5.74 -24.26
N PRO A 392 25.47 -6.78 -23.41
CA PRO A 392 25.73 -6.63 -21.99
C PRO A 392 27.07 -5.97 -21.65
N GLN A 393 28.10 -6.17 -22.47
CA GLN A 393 29.43 -5.54 -22.31
C GLN A 393 29.47 -4.06 -22.73
N ARG A 394 28.36 -3.57 -23.31
CA ARG A 394 28.20 -2.16 -23.69
C ARG A 394 27.23 -1.42 -22.78
N ILE A 395 26.83 -2.05 -21.67
CA ILE A 395 26.11 -1.39 -20.59
C ILE A 395 27.10 -0.65 -19.71
N ILE A 396 26.84 0.63 -19.46
CA ILE A 396 27.68 1.51 -18.67
C ILE A 396 26.89 2.11 -17.52
N SER A 397 27.51 2.17 -16.34
CA SER A 397 27.00 2.91 -15.18
C SER A 397 27.22 4.41 -15.40
N ILE A 398 26.26 5.22 -15.02
CA ILE A 398 26.32 6.67 -15.17
C ILE A 398 26.89 7.31 -13.91
N PRO A 399 28.10 7.92 -13.99
CA PRO A 399 28.72 8.56 -12.84
C PRO A 399 27.98 9.85 -12.45
N GLY A 400 28.12 10.24 -11.18
CA GLY A 400 27.52 11.46 -10.64
C GLY A 400 26.02 11.36 -10.33
N VAL A 401 25.46 10.13 -10.39
CA VAL A 401 24.13 9.78 -9.93
C VAL A 401 24.26 8.87 -8.72
N ALA A 402 23.78 9.30 -7.56
CA ALA A 402 23.83 8.49 -6.35
C ALA A 402 22.77 7.38 -6.41
N ASN A 403 23.06 6.22 -5.79
CA ASN A 403 22.04 5.17 -5.67
C ASN A 403 20.96 5.59 -4.66
N ARG A 404 19.70 5.68 -5.12
CA ARG A 404 18.53 6.07 -4.32
C ARG A 404 17.27 5.33 -4.79
N GLN A 405 16.14 5.58 -4.17
CA GLN A 405 14.84 5.03 -4.59
C GLN A 405 14.32 5.77 -5.83
N TYR A 406 14.82 5.42 -6.99
CA TYR A 406 14.39 6.02 -8.26
C TYR A 406 13.27 5.24 -8.94
N SER A 407 12.45 5.96 -9.72
CA SER A 407 11.35 5.44 -10.53
C SER A 407 11.01 6.35 -11.70
N ALA A 408 10.10 5.91 -12.57
CA ALA A 408 9.51 6.73 -13.65
C ALA A 408 10.56 7.43 -14.50
N LEU A 409 11.52 6.67 -15.07
CA LEU A 409 12.54 7.20 -15.97
C LEU A 409 11.92 7.52 -17.33
N GLU A 410 12.09 8.76 -17.80
CA GLU A 410 11.70 9.20 -19.15
C GLU A 410 12.85 9.92 -19.85
N ALA A 411 12.91 9.77 -21.17
CA ALA A 411 13.90 10.46 -21.99
C ALA A 411 13.32 11.77 -22.56
N GLY A 412 14.05 12.85 -22.40
CA GLY A 412 13.78 14.13 -23.04
C GLY A 412 14.46 14.26 -24.41
N VAL A 413 15.10 15.42 -24.66
CA VAL A 413 15.96 15.57 -25.86
C VAL A 413 17.17 14.63 -25.76
N ALA A 414 17.77 14.30 -26.91
CA ALA A 414 18.90 13.36 -26.96
C ALA A 414 19.96 13.65 -25.89
N GLY A 415 20.36 12.61 -25.15
CA GLY A 415 21.32 12.69 -24.06
C GLY A 415 20.76 13.26 -22.75
N THR A 416 19.45 13.44 -22.62
CA THR A 416 18.80 13.95 -21.41
C THR A 416 17.74 12.98 -20.91
N VAL A 417 17.78 12.68 -19.60
CA VAL A 417 16.76 11.85 -18.93
C VAL A 417 16.26 12.50 -17.64
N TYR A 418 15.02 12.16 -17.27
CA TYR A 418 14.34 12.59 -16.06
C TYR A 418 13.91 11.35 -15.27
N TYR A 419 13.90 11.45 -13.95
CA TYR A 419 13.45 10.38 -13.07
C TYR A 419 13.02 10.93 -11.70
N LEU A 420 12.12 10.22 -11.04
CA LEU A 420 11.62 10.57 -9.72
C LEU A 420 12.43 9.86 -8.63
N GLU A 421 12.81 10.60 -7.59
CA GLU A 421 13.25 10.07 -6.31
C GLU A 421 12.08 10.09 -5.33
N ALA A 422 11.79 8.99 -4.68
CA ALA A 422 10.74 8.89 -3.68
C ALA A 422 11.02 9.86 -2.52
N GLY A 423 10.02 10.65 -2.15
CA GLY A 423 10.11 11.54 -0.98
C GLY A 423 10.33 10.73 0.29
N GLY A 424 11.32 11.12 1.11
CA GLY A 424 11.69 10.47 2.35
C GLY A 424 10.59 10.47 3.42
N GLY A 425 9.67 9.55 3.30
CA GLY A 425 8.64 9.22 4.28
C GLY A 425 8.53 7.69 4.29
N GLY A 426 8.86 7.06 5.42
CA GLY A 426 9.01 5.62 5.59
C GLY A 426 7.87 4.81 4.98
N GLY A 427 8.23 3.73 4.31
CA GLY A 427 7.37 2.82 3.58
C GLY A 427 6.25 2.22 4.44
N GLY A 428 5.11 2.90 4.46
CA GLY A 428 3.86 2.41 4.99
C GLY A 428 2.74 2.72 4.00
N ARG A 429 1.91 1.75 3.70
CA ARG A 429 0.71 1.93 2.88
C ARG A 429 -0.12 3.11 3.41
N GLY A 430 -0.23 4.19 2.65
CA GLY A 430 -1.17 5.29 2.90
C GLY A 430 -0.63 6.55 3.57
N GLY A 431 0.68 6.74 3.72
CA GLY A 431 1.23 8.02 4.18
C GLY A 431 1.31 9.03 3.04
N ALA A 432 0.50 10.08 3.05
CA ALA A 432 0.71 11.31 2.29
C ALA A 432 1.97 12.02 2.84
N GLY A 433 3.14 11.44 2.60
CA GLY A 433 4.44 12.02 2.89
C GLY A 433 4.92 12.84 1.70
N GLY A 434 5.76 13.80 1.93
CA GLY A 434 6.21 14.82 0.99
C GLY A 434 6.48 14.28 -0.41
N GLY A 435 6.00 15.02 -1.44
CA GLY A 435 6.08 14.61 -2.82
C GLY A 435 7.49 14.30 -3.29
N SER A 436 7.59 13.46 -4.30
CA SER A 436 8.86 13.03 -4.89
C SER A 436 9.66 14.19 -5.46
N VAL A 437 10.95 14.02 -5.60
CA VAL A 437 11.86 14.96 -6.25
C VAL A 437 12.08 14.52 -7.68
N LEU A 438 11.82 15.39 -8.66
CA LEU A 438 12.15 15.15 -10.06
C LEU A 438 13.59 15.57 -10.31
N TRP A 439 14.39 14.63 -10.77
CA TRP A 439 15.78 14.82 -11.16
C TRP A 439 15.91 14.87 -12.66
N ARG A 440 16.93 15.57 -13.12
CA ARG A 440 17.34 15.60 -14.54
C ARG A 440 18.83 15.27 -14.64
N TYR A 441 19.18 14.35 -15.52
CA TYR A 441 20.57 14.07 -15.91
C TYR A 441 20.79 14.44 -17.37
N ARG A 442 21.89 15.09 -17.65
CA ARG A 442 22.35 15.42 -19.01
C ARG A 442 23.76 14.85 -19.26
N LEU A 443 23.92 14.19 -20.39
CA LEU A 443 25.26 13.72 -20.82
C LEU A 443 26.27 14.86 -20.99
N SER A 444 25.81 16.03 -21.47
CA SER A 444 26.64 17.23 -21.59
C SER A 444 27.21 17.72 -20.26
N ASP A 445 26.46 17.57 -19.20
CA ASP A 445 26.78 18.09 -17.87
C ASP A 445 27.44 17.01 -16.97
N ARG A 446 27.28 15.74 -17.35
CA ARG A 446 27.75 14.53 -16.64
C ARG A 446 27.40 14.53 -15.16
N ARG A 447 26.29 15.13 -14.81
CA ARG A 447 25.77 15.17 -13.43
C ARG A 447 24.27 15.28 -13.40
N GLU A 448 23.70 14.78 -12.29
CA GLU A 448 22.29 15.02 -11.99
C GLU A 448 22.06 16.44 -11.44
N ALA A 449 20.87 16.96 -11.68
CA ALA A 449 20.41 18.21 -11.10
C ALA A 449 18.97 18.06 -10.65
N GLN A 450 18.66 18.53 -9.45
CA GLN A 450 17.29 18.61 -8.98
C GLN A 450 16.50 19.56 -9.89
N PHE A 451 15.38 19.09 -10.43
CA PHE A 451 14.58 19.88 -11.36
C PHE A 451 13.35 20.48 -10.67
N VAL A 452 12.52 19.68 -10.00
CA VAL A 452 11.34 20.13 -9.25
C VAL A 452 11.11 19.21 -8.04
N THR A 453 10.60 19.79 -6.94
CA THR A 453 10.17 19.04 -5.75
C THR A 453 8.64 19.00 -5.63
N GLY A 454 8.12 18.02 -4.90
CA GLY A 454 6.68 17.89 -4.67
C GLY A 454 5.91 17.37 -5.90
N VAL A 455 6.53 16.50 -6.68
CA VAL A 455 5.96 15.95 -7.91
C VAL A 455 5.24 14.63 -7.60
N ALA A 456 3.99 14.52 -8.03
CA ALA A 456 3.22 13.27 -7.97
C ALA A 456 3.39 12.42 -9.22
N GLU A 457 3.37 13.05 -10.39
CA GLU A 457 3.58 12.43 -11.70
C GLU A 457 4.05 13.49 -12.70
N TYR A 458 4.66 13.07 -13.80
CA TYR A 458 5.08 13.95 -14.87
C TYR A 458 4.99 13.25 -16.24
N ALA A 459 5.00 14.06 -17.31
CA ALA A 459 5.05 13.60 -18.69
C ALA A 459 5.83 14.57 -19.55
N LEU A 460 6.59 14.07 -20.52
CA LEU A 460 7.33 14.86 -21.50
C LEU A 460 6.55 15.02 -22.81
N SER A 461 6.65 16.17 -23.46
CA SER A 461 6.16 16.33 -24.82
C SER A 461 6.91 15.43 -25.79
N ALA A 462 6.26 14.97 -26.86
CA ALA A 462 6.89 14.10 -27.83
C ALA A 462 8.16 14.67 -28.44
N ASP A 463 8.33 16.00 -28.47
CA ASP A 463 9.56 16.66 -28.91
C ASP A 463 10.63 16.84 -27.81
N GLY A 464 10.33 16.44 -26.56
CA GLY A 464 11.23 16.51 -25.41
C GLY A 464 11.50 17.91 -24.84
N HIS A 465 10.78 18.95 -25.30
CA HIS A 465 11.06 20.35 -24.90
C HIS A 465 10.13 20.88 -23.82
N LYS A 466 8.99 20.24 -23.60
CA LYS A 466 8.03 20.61 -22.57
C LYS A 466 7.89 19.46 -21.57
N LEU A 467 7.73 19.83 -20.30
CA LEU A 467 7.47 18.92 -19.20
C LEU A 467 6.21 19.39 -18.47
N LEU A 468 5.25 18.49 -18.39
CA LEU A 468 4.06 18.62 -17.58
C LEU A 468 4.30 17.88 -16.26
N TYR A 469 3.94 18.47 -15.14
CA TYR A 469 3.91 17.72 -13.87
C TYR A 469 2.70 18.10 -13.03
N ARG A 470 2.24 17.14 -12.26
CA ARG A 470 1.23 17.35 -11.24
C ARG A 470 1.92 17.44 -9.88
N GLY A 471 1.69 18.57 -9.18
CA GLY A 471 2.17 18.80 -7.82
C GLY A 471 1.35 18.01 -6.82
N THR A 472 2.01 17.56 -5.72
CA THR A 472 1.30 17.06 -4.54
C THR A 472 0.64 18.24 -3.85
N GLY A 473 -0.66 18.21 -3.61
CA GLY A 473 -1.46 19.31 -3.01
C GLY A 473 -1.15 19.63 -1.54
N GLY A 474 0.09 19.50 -1.11
CA GLY A 474 0.58 19.81 0.23
C GLY A 474 1.39 21.08 0.21
N GLY A 475 0.98 22.10 0.94
CA GLY A 475 1.75 23.30 1.18
C GLY A 475 3.07 22.99 1.87
N GLY A 476 4.13 22.80 1.10
CA GLY A 476 5.51 22.78 1.55
C GLY A 476 6.00 24.19 1.78
N GLY A 477 5.61 24.85 2.86
CA GLY A 477 6.26 26.01 3.43
C GLY A 477 7.05 25.57 4.64
N ALA A 478 8.36 25.49 4.53
CA ALA A 478 9.23 25.55 5.70
C ALA A 478 9.01 26.90 6.42
N GLY A 479 8.43 26.85 7.62
CA GLY A 479 8.24 28.04 8.45
C GLY A 479 7.04 27.87 9.37
N GLY A 480 7.29 27.59 10.64
CA GLY A 480 6.27 27.46 11.67
C GLY A 480 5.39 28.71 11.79
N GLY A 481 4.12 28.50 12.02
CA GLY A 481 3.17 29.56 12.32
C GLY A 481 1.75 29.13 11.98
N GLY A 482 1.00 28.69 12.98
CA GLY A 482 -0.41 28.35 12.88
C GLY A 482 -1.24 29.51 12.31
N GLY A 483 -1.77 29.35 11.12
CA GLY A 483 -2.73 30.20 10.48
C GLY A 483 -3.97 29.43 10.08
N ARG A 484 -5.09 29.77 10.64
CA ARG A 484 -6.42 29.23 10.38
C ARG A 484 -6.86 29.51 8.94
N GLY A 485 -7.42 28.53 8.27
CA GLY A 485 -8.43 28.71 7.20
C GLY A 485 -7.88 28.89 5.79
N GLY A 486 -6.90 28.09 5.35
CA GLY A 486 -6.59 27.95 3.92
C GLY A 486 -7.23 26.68 3.38
N ALA A 487 -8.15 26.80 2.41
CA ALA A 487 -8.64 25.69 1.65
C ALA A 487 -7.45 24.90 1.10
N ALA A 488 -7.44 23.57 1.28
CA ALA A 488 -6.41 22.70 0.72
C ALA A 488 -6.37 22.95 -0.80
N ILE A 489 -5.26 23.47 -1.31
CA ILE A 489 -5.06 23.64 -2.74
C ILE A 489 -4.98 22.24 -3.32
N GLY A 490 -5.98 21.83 -4.09
CA GLY A 490 -5.99 20.56 -4.79
C GLY A 490 -4.76 20.39 -5.70
N PRO A 491 -4.52 19.18 -6.24
CA PRO A 491 -3.39 18.92 -7.12
C PRO A 491 -3.36 19.91 -8.29
N ALA A 492 -2.28 20.65 -8.46
CA ALA A 492 -2.12 21.64 -9.53
C ALA A 492 -1.22 21.06 -10.63
N LEU A 493 -1.56 21.41 -11.88
CA LEU A 493 -0.76 21.08 -13.06
C LEU A 493 0.20 22.23 -13.38
N PHE A 494 1.40 21.90 -13.81
CA PHE A 494 2.43 22.83 -14.22
C PHE A 494 3.04 22.39 -15.54
N LEU A 495 3.12 23.31 -16.49
CA LEU A 495 3.74 23.10 -17.79
C LEU A 495 4.95 24.01 -17.94
N VAL A 496 6.13 23.43 -18.04
CA VAL A 496 7.41 24.14 -18.06
C VAL A 496 8.30 23.72 -19.23
N ASP A 497 9.36 24.48 -19.50
CA ASP A 497 10.37 24.09 -20.46
C ASP A 497 11.30 23.03 -19.84
N ALA A 498 11.39 21.87 -20.48
CA ALA A 498 12.19 20.73 -20.03
C ALA A 498 13.70 20.98 -20.21
N ASP A 499 14.10 21.63 -21.29
CA ASP A 499 15.49 21.85 -21.68
C ASP A 499 16.16 23.08 -21.03
N ARG A 500 15.39 23.88 -20.28
CA ARG A 500 15.89 25.08 -19.58
C ARG A 500 16.28 24.80 -18.13
N ASN A 501 16.63 25.88 -17.42
CA ASN A 501 16.89 25.82 -15.98
C ASN A 501 15.65 25.34 -15.21
N PRO A 502 15.83 24.76 -13.99
CA PRO A 502 14.72 24.42 -13.13
C PRO A 502 13.73 25.59 -13.00
N PRO A 503 12.41 25.32 -13.05
CA PRO A 503 11.41 26.38 -12.95
C PRO A 503 11.41 27.01 -11.56
N GLN A 504 11.03 28.29 -11.49
CA GLN A 504 10.75 28.93 -10.21
C GLN A 504 9.45 28.39 -9.60
N ALA A 505 9.31 28.49 -8.29
CA ALA A 505 8.10 28.05 -7.59
C ALA A 505 6.84 28.71 -8.19
N GLY A 506 5.86 27.89 -8.61
CA GLY A 506 4.61 28.34 -9.24
C GLY A 506 4.69 28.66 -10.72
N GLN A 507 5.87 28.63 -11.34
CA GLN A 507 6.03 28.89 -12.77
C GLN A 507 5.32 27.81 -13.61
N GLY A 508 4.61 28.26 -14.65
CA GLY A 508 3.93 27.36 -15.59
C GLY A 508 2.64 26.72 -15.06
N ARG A 509 2.10 27.23 -13.94
CA ARG A 509 0.84 26.72 -13.39
C ARG A 509 -0.29 26.89 -14.39
N LEU A 510 -0.97 25.78 -14.69
CA LEU A 510 -2.18 25.77 -15.49
C LEU A 510 -3.38 26.02 -14.57
N THR A 511 -4.22 26.98 -14.98
CA THR A 511 -5.48 27.24 -14.28
C THR A 511 -6.60 26.61 -15.09
N ALA A 512 -7.24 25.62 -14.54
CA ALA A 512 -8.36 24.93 -15.18
C ALA A 512 -9.41 24.59 -14.13
N THR A 513 -10.68 24.68 -14.53
CA THR A 513 -11.80 24.12 -13.78
C THR A 513 -12.42 23.04 -14.63
N LEU A 514 -12.40 21.81 -14.14
CA LEU A 514 -12.98 20.65 -14.83
C LEU A 514 -14.40 20.43 -14.30
N ARG A 515 -15.36 20.54 -15.19
CA ARG A 515 -16.77 20.34 -14.82
C ARG A 515 -17.38 19.22 -15.64
N MET A 516 -18.07 18.31 -14.95
CA MET A 516 -18.88 17.25 -15.56
C MET A 516 -20.32 17.35 -15.09
N TYR A 517 -21.24 16.82 -15.89
CA TYR A 517 -22.60 16.61 -15.46
C TYR A 517 -22.73 15.24 -14.83
N LEU A 518 -22.84 15.20 -13.50
CA LEU A 518 -22.89 13.98 -12.72
C LEU A 518 -24.35 13.57 -12.53
N ASP A 519 -24.71 12.36 -12.94
CA ASP A 519 -25.91 11.65 -12.52
C ASP A 519 -25.53 10.51 -11.58
N PRO A 520 -25.76 10.63 -10.26
CA PRO A 520 -25.34 9.62 -9.29
C PRO A 520 -25.94 8.23 -9.53
N LYS A 521 -27.15 8.13 -10.10
CA LYS A 521 -27.79 6.84 -10.36
C LYS A 521 -27.07 6.07 -11.47
N GLU A 522 -26.70 6.76 -12.54
CA GLU A 522 -25.95 6.18 -13.64
C GLU A 522 -24.51 5.82 -13.21
N GLU A 523 -23.86 6.72 -12.45
CA GLU A 523 -22.53 6.45 -11.88
C GLU A 523 -22.55 5.24 -10.92
N PHE A 524 -23.56 5.12 -10.05
CA PHE A 524 -23.67 3.98 -9.15
C PHE A 524 -23.84 2.65 -9.89
N LYS A 525 -24.55 2.67 -11.00
CA LYS A 525 -24.66 1.49 -11.88
C LYS A 525 -23.30 1.13 -12.50
N GLN A 526 -22.55 2.12 -13.00
CA GLN A 526 -21.21 1.91 -13.53
C GLN A 526 -20.27 1.33 -12.46
N ILE A 527 -20.26 1.92 -11.24
CA ILE A 527 -19.43 1.47 -10.12
C ILE A 527 -19.78 0.03 -9.71
N PHE A 528 -21.05 -0.33 -9.67
CA PHE A 528 -21.49 -1.71 -9.39
C PHE A 528 -20.98 -2.68 -10.47
N ASP A 529 -21.14 -2.33 -11.74
CA ASP A 529 -20.65 -3.14 -12.86
C ASP A 529 -19.13 -3.29 -12.84
N GLU A 530 -18.41 -2.23 -12.50
CA GLU A 530 -16.94 -2.25 -12.36
C GLU A 530 -16.50 -3.08 -11.14
N GLY A 531 -17.21 -3.02 -10.02
CA GLY A 531 -16.96 -3.88 -8.86
C GLY A 531 -17.09 -5.36 -9.20
N TRP A 532 -18.10 -5.73 -9.97
CA TRP A 532 -18.26 -7.09 -10.48
C TRP A 532 -17.10 -7.50 -11.41
N ARG A 533 -16.71 -6.61 -12.37
CA ARG A 533 -15.58 -6.86 -13.27
C ARG A 533 -14.26 -6.98 -12.51
N ASN A 534 -14.05 -6.17 -11.47
CA ASN A 534 -12.83 -6.22 -10.68
C ASN A 534 -12.62 -7.59 -10.02
N GLN A 535 -13.66 -8.21 -9.47
CA GLN A 535 -13.54 -9.57 -8.97
C GLN A 535 -13.29 -10.57 -10.10
N ARG A 536 -14.02 -10.50 -11.21
CA ARG A 536 -13.84 -11.39 -12.37
C ARG A 536 -12.40 -11.36 -12.91
N ASP A 537 -11.85 -10.15 -13.04
CA ASP A 537 -10.59 -9.92 -13.75
C ASP A 537 -9.35 -10.08 -12.86
N TYR A 538 -9.52 -9.97 -11.54
CA TYR A 538 -8.39 -9.92 -10.61
C TYR A 538 -8.34 -11.08 -9.61
N LEU A 539 -9.43 -11.82 -9.40
CA LEU A 539 -9.41 -12.94 -8.45
C LEU A 539 -8.38 -14.01 -8.88
N TYR A 540 -7.64 -14.53 -7.91
CA TYR A 540 -6.53 -15.45 -8.14
C TYR A 540 -6.93 -16.82 -8.73
N VAL A 541 -8.21 -17.18 -8.70
CA VAL A 541 -8.76 -18.41 -9.31
C VAL A 541 -9.91 -18.09 -10.25
N PRO A 542 -9.86 -18.58 -11.49
CA PRO A 542 -10.85 -18.22 -12.52
C PRO A 542 -12.23 -18.85 -12.29
N ASN A 543 -12.35 -19.88 -11.43
CA ASN A 543 -13.61 -20.54 -11.13
C ASN A 543 -14.41 -19.83 -10.01
N MET A 544 -13.98 -18.67 -9.52
CA MET A 544 -14.67 -17.88 -8.49
C MET A 544 -15.07 -18.71 -7.24
N HIS A 545 -14.20 -19.63 -6.79
CA HIS A 545 -14.49 -20.62 -5.74
C HIS A 545 -15.72 -21.54 -6.01
N GLY A 546 -16.16 -21.61 -7.25
CA GLY A 546 -17.33 -22.41 -7.67
C GLY A 546 -18.65 -21.63 -7.73
N THR A 547 -18.62 -20.34 -7.45
CA THR A 547 -19.77 -19.43 -7.50
C THR A 547 -20.14 -19.08 -8.96
N ASP A 548 -21.46 -19.04 -9.25
CA ASP A 548 -21.96 -18.53 -10.54
C ASP A 548 -22.00 -16.99 -10.52
N TRP A 549 -20.83 -16.40 -10.75
CA TRP A 549 -20.59 -14.97 -10.64
C TRP A 549 -21.47 -14.10 -11.57
N VAL A 550 -21.95 -14.67 -12.68
CA VAL A 550 -22.89 -13.97 -13.59
C VAL A 550 -24.30 -13.95 -12.99
N LYS A 551 -24.74 -15.06 -12.40
CA LYS A 551 -26.02 -15.14 -11.69
C LYS A 551 -26.04 -14.22 -10.47
N ASP A 552 -24.95 -14.17 -9.71
CA ASP A 552 -24.84 -13.29 -8.54
C ASP A 552 -24.93 -11.81 -8.93
N LYS A 553 -24.27 -11.39 -10.02
CA LYS A 553 -24.46 -10.05 -10.57
C LYS A 553 -25.95 -9.74 -10.82
N GLN A 554 -26.67 -10.66 -11.48
CA GLN A 554 -28.08 -10.46 -11.81
C GLN A 554 -28.95 -10.38 -10.55
N MET A 555 -28.63 -11.19 -9.55
CA MET A 555 -29.34 -11.22 -8.28
C MET A 555 -29.19 -9.90 -7.51
N TYR A 556 -27.96 -9.40 -7.38
CA TYR A 556 -27.69 -8.15 -6.66
C TYR A 556 -28.10 -6.88 -7.45
N ALA A 557 -28.02 -6.90 -8.77
CA ALA A 557 -28.43 -5.77 -9.62
C ALA A 557 -29.91 -5.38 -9.44
N GLN A 558 -30.77 -6.30 -9.01
CA GLN A 558 -32.19 -6.01 -8.71
C GLN A 558 -32.35 -5.02 -7.55
N LEU A 559 -31.37 -4.89 -6.68
CA LEU A 559 -31.38 -3.99 -5.53
C LEU A 559 -30.87 -2.58 -5.85
N LEU A 560 -30.18 -2.38 -6.99
CA LEU A 560 -29.65 -1.06 -7.41
C LEU A 560 -30.66 0.08 -7.42
N PRO A 561 -31.92 -0.11 -7.87
CA PRO A 561 -32.90 0.97 -7.85
C PRO A 561 -33.23 1.49 -6.44
N SER A 562 -32.95 0.72 -5.41
CA SER A 562 -33.17 1.09 -4.00
C SER A 562 -31.95 1.74 -3.35
N VAL A 563 -30.83 1.80 -4.03
CA VAL A 563 -29.60 2.44 -3.53
C VAL A 563 -29.75 3.95 -3.56
N MET A 564 -29.79 4.58 -2.39
CA MET A 564 -29.99 6.03 -2.23
C MET A 564 -28.79 6.75 -1.60
N HIS A 565 -27.74 6.02 -1.26
CA HIS A 565 -26.54 6.56 -0.64
C HIS A 565 -25.30 5.77 -1.09
N ARG A 566 -24.13 6.42 -1.12
CA ARG A 566 -22.89 5.76 -1.53
C ARG A 566 -22.48 4.60 -0.59
N ALA A 567 -22.86 4.70 0.69
CA ALA A 567 -22.65 3.60 1.64
C ALA A 567 -23.52 2.38 1.31
N ASP A 568 -24.76 2.58 0.82
CA ASP A 568 -25.63 1.48 0.38
C ASP A 568 -24.99 0.74 -0.82
N LEU A 569 -24.39 1.50 -1.75
CA LEU A 569 -23.68 0.91 -2.87
C LEU A 569 -22.46 0.09 -2.43
N ASN A 570 -21.67 0.61 -1.47
CA ASN A 570 -20.58 -0.15 -0.89
C ASN A 570 -21.06 -1.45 -0.28
N TYR A 571 -22.13 -1.38 0.52
CA TYR A 571 -22.74 -2.55 1.14
C TYR A 571 -23.20 -3.57 0.09
N LEU A 572 -23.87 -3.11 -0.97
CA LEU A 572 -24.36 -3.98 -2.04
C LEU A 572 -23.23 -4.70 -2.78
N ILE A 573 -22.14 -3.99 -3.10
CA ILE A 573 -20.98 -4.58 -3.78
C ILE A 573 -20.24 -5.53 -2.83
N ASP A 574 -20.12 -5.19 -1.55
CA ASP A 574 -19.47 -6.04 -0.54
C ASP A 574 -20.25 -7.34 -0.32
N MET A 575 -21.57 -7.24 -0.26
CA MET A 575 -22.46 -8.40 -0.17
C MET A 575 -22.36 -9.31 -1.39
N MET A 576 -22.35 -8.75 -2.60
CA MET A 576 -22.10 -9.53 -3.83
C MET A 576 -20.71 -10.19 -3.78
N GLY A 577 -19.67 -9.48 -3.33
CA GLY A 577 -18.33 -10.02 -3.17
C GLY A 577 -18.24 -11.15 -2.15
N SER A 578 -19.10 -11.17 -1.13
CA SER A 578 -19.14 -12.19 -0.09
C SER A 578 -19.58 -13.57 -0.59
N GLU A 579 -20.30 -13.65 -1.72
CA GLU A 579 -20.70 -14.91 -2.33
C GLU A 579 -19.51 -15.79 -2.77
N ILE A 580 -18.35 -15.15 -3.00
CA ILE A 580 -17.10 -15.87 -3.33
C ILE A 580 -16.52 -16.59 -2.10
N SER A 581 -16.96 -16.24 -0.88
CA SER A 581 -16.46 -16.78 0.38
C SER A 581 -14.93 -16.70 0.48
N ILE A 582 -14.41 -15.46 0.44
CA ILE A 582 -12.97 -15.21 0.49
C ILE A 582 -12.64 -14.03 1.41
N GLY A 583 -11.55 -14.15 2.16
CA GLY A 583 -10.99 -13.03 2.92
C GLY A 583 -10.42 -11.92 2.03
N HIS A 584 -10.12 -10.74 2.61
CA HIS A 584 -9.51 -9.60 1.93
C HIS A 584 -10.27 -9.02 0.73
N SER A 585 -11.54 -9.36 0.55
CA SER A 585 -12.45 -8.68 -0.36
C SER A 585 -13.09 -7.51 0.40
N TYR A 586 -12.69 -6.28 0.11
CA TYR A 586 -13.14 -5.08 0.82
C TYR A 586 -13.61 -4.02 -0.14
N VAL A 587 -14.74 -3.40 0.17
CA VAL A 587 -15.26 -2.22 -0.55
C VAL A 587 -15.16 -1.01 0.38
N ARG A 588 -14.55 0.08 -0.08
CA ARG A 588 -14.27 1.26 0.76
C ARG A 588 -14.31 2.56 -0.01
N GLY A 589 -14.53 3.65 0.73
CA GLY A 589 -14.44 5.01 0.20
C GLY A 589 -15.55 5.36 -0.78
N GLY A 590 -15.25 6.23 -1.72
CA GLY A 590 -16.19 6.86 -2.62
C GLY A 590 -16.72 8.18 -2.07
N ASP A 591 -17.59 8.84 -2.84
CA ASP A 591 -18.17 10.14 -2.49
C ASP A 591 -19.29 9.98 -1.45
N MET A 592 -18.88 10.06 -0.16
CA MET A 592 -19.83 10.09 0.93
C MET A 592 -20.37 11.52 1.12
N PRO A 593 -21.68 11.70 1.32
CA PRO A 593 -22.21 12.99 1.74
C PRO A 593 -21.54 13.50 3.00
N GLU A 594 -21.26 14.80 3.04
CA GLU A 594 -20.71 15.43 4.23
C GLU A 594 -21.69 15.31 5.39
N VAL A 595 -21.23 14.74 6.48
CA VAL A 595 -21.96 14.71 7.75
C VAL A 595 -21.27 15.64 8.75
N PRO A 596 -22.04 16.33 9.62
CA PRO A 596 -21.44 17.13 10.68
C PRO A 596 -20.48 16.28 11.52
N THR A 597 -19.23 16.71 11.64
CA THR A 597 -18.27 16.03 12.49
C THR A 597 -18.60 16.31 13.94
N SER A 598 -18.70 15.26 14.74
CA SER A 598 -18.76 15.41 16.21
C SER A 598 -17.47 16.08 16.71
N PRO A 599 -17.55 17.00 17.70
CA PRO A 599 -16.34 17.51 18.34
C PRO A 599 -15.57 16.32 18.91
N GLY A 600 -14.27 16.21 18.58
CA GLY A 600 -13.42 15.14 19.10
C GLY A 600 -13.35 15.17 20.62
N GLY A 601 -13.69 14.08 21.28
CA GLY A 601 -13.57 13.93 22.73
C GLY A 601 -12.11 13.94 23.16
N GLY A 602 -11.83 14.53 24.32
CA GLY A 602 -10.52 14.44 24.98
C GLY A 602 -10.50 13.30 26.00
N LEU A 603 -9.36 12.61 26.10
CA LEU A 603 -9.15 11.53 27.05
C LEU A 603 -7.93 11.84 27.93
N LEU A 604 -7.98 11.40 29.19
CA LEU A 604 -7.00 11.77 30.21
C LEU A 604 -5.92 10.70 30.46
N GLY A 605 -5.99 9.56 29.78
CA GLY A 605 -5.07 8.44 29.99
C GLY A 605 -5.31 7.73 31.32
N ALA A 606 -6.59 7.57 31.73
CA ALA A 606 -6.94 7.08 33.05
C ALA A 606 -8.26 6.31 33.08
N ASP A 607 -8.44 5.47 34.11
CA ASP A 607 -9.72 4.89 34.47
C ASP A 607 -10.28 5.62 35.73
N PHE A 608 -11.61 5.65 35.82
CA PHE A 608 -12.31 6.34 36.86
C PHE A 608 -13.27 5.41 37.61
N ALA A 609 -13.43 5.65 38.87
CA ALA A 609 -14.46 5.06 39.73
C ALA A 609 -15.33 6.17 40.33
N ILE A 610 -16.59 5.87 40.64
CA ILE A 610 -17.45 6.81 41.38
C ILE A 610 -17.32 6.50 42.86
N ASP A 611 -16.89 7.49 43.64
CA ASP A 611 -16.78 7.41 45.08
C ASP A 611 -17.29 8.73 45.69
N ALA A 612 -18.14 8.65 46.70
CA ALA A 612 -18.79 9.81 47.35
C ALA A 612 -19.47 10.79 46.33
N GLY A 613 -20.04 10.26 45.23
CA GLY A 613 -20.69 11.05 44.20
C GLY A 613 -19.75 11.85 43.28
N ARG A 614 -18.44 11.59 43.31
CA ARG A 614 -17.40 12.23 42.50
C ARG A 614 -16.62 11.20 41.70
N TYR A 615 -15.93 11.65 40.64
CA TYR A 615 -15.03 10.83 39.84
C TYR A 615 -13.66 10.75 40.51
N LYS A 616 -13.30 9.55 40.93
CA LYS A 616 -12.01 9.22 41.52
C LYS A 616 -11.13 8.52 40.49
N ILE A 617 -9.88 8.93 40.40
CA ILE A 617 -8.90 8.31 39.49
C ILE A 617 -8.54 6.93 40.06
N ALA A 618 -8.94 5.88 39.33
CA ALA A 618 -8.68 4.49 39.71
C ALA A 618 -7.34 3.99 39.19
N ARG A 619 -6.92 4.49 38.02
CA ARG A 619 -5.66 4.11 37.33
C ARG A 619 -5.20 5.23 36.43
N ILE A 620 -3.88 5.40 36.27
CA ILE A 620 -3.23 6.23 35.25
C ILE A 620 -2.36 5.31 34.38
N TYR A 621 -2.42 5.49 33.04
CA TYR A 621 -1.66 4.71 32.08
C TYR A 621 -0.31 5.38 31.78
N ASP A 622 0.65 5.26 32.69
CA ASP A 622 1.94 5.96 32.69
C ASP A 622 3.15 5.08 32.32
N THR A 623 2.92 3.97 31.63
CA THR A 623 3.91 2.89 31.44
C THR A 623 5.22 3.34 30.77
N GLU A 624 5.16 4.24 29.78
CA GLU A 624 6.32 4.77 29.05
C GLU A 624 6.22 6.28 28.87
N SER A 625 6.18 7.04 29.92
CA SER A 625 6.01 8.50 29.89
C SER A 625 7.15 9.26 29.16
N TRP A 626 8.32 8.62 28.97
CA TRP A 626 9.43 9.15 28.17
C TRP A 626 9.14 9.11 26.66
N ASN A 627 8.24 8.24 26.19
CA ASN A 627 7.82 8.16 24.80
C ASN A 627 6.67 9.18 24.54
N PRO A 628 6.85 10.18 23.66
CA PRO A 628 5.84 11.21 23.45
C PRO A 628 4.48 10.65 23.01
N ASP A 629 4.46 9.55 22.24
CA ASP A 629 3.23 8.92 21.75
C ASP A 629 2.49 8.11 22.84
N LEU A 630 3.16 7.82 23.96
CA LEU A 630 2.64 7.03 25.08
C LEU A 630 2.61 7.81 26.40
N ARG A 631 2.62 9.13 26.34
CA ARG A 631 2.53 9.99 27.51
C ARG A 631 1.07 10.23 27.90
N ALA A 632 0.68 9.70 29.05
CA ALA A 632 -0.65 9.98 29.61
C ALA A 632 -0.77 11.45 30.02
N PRO A 633 -1.87 12.15 29.70
CA PRO A 633 -2.08 13.55 30.09
C PRO A 633 -1.92 13.78 31.59
N LEU A 634 -2.43 12.87 32.44
CA LEU A 634 -2.32 12.97 33.90
C LEU A 634 -0.93 12.64 34.47
N ALA A 635 -0.05 12.02 33.68
CA ALA A 635 1.34 11.70 34.04
C ALA A 635 2.36 12.62 33.35
N ALA A 636 1.92 13.71 32.73
CA ALA A 636 2.83 14.66 32.11
C ALA A 636 3.66 15.42 33.14
N PRO A 637 4.93 15.78 32.83
CA PRO A 637 5.76 16.57 33.74
C PRO A 637 5.05 17.88 34.16
N GLY A 638 5.05 18.15 35.44
CA GLY A 638 4.38 19.32 36.02
C GLY A 638 2.89 19.13 36.33
N VAL A 639 2.32 17.97 36.06
CA VAL A 639 0.94 17.63 36.46
C VAL A 639 0.97 16.89 37.79
N ASP A 640 0.54 17.57 38.83
CA ASP A 640 0.48 17.03 40.20
C ASP A 640 -0.87 16.32 40.41
N VAL A 641 -0.97 15.07 39.96
CA VAL A 641 -2.14 14.20 40.08
C VAL A 641 -1.71 12.78 40.40
N ALA A 642 -2.40 12.15 41.31
CA ALA A 642 -2.15 10.78 41.75
C ALA A 642 -3.39 9.88 41.62
N VAL A 643 -3.16 8.58 41.55
CA VAL A 643 -4.23 7.58 41.70
C VAL A 643 -4.85 7.75 43.07
N GLY A 644 -6.18 7.81 43.13
CA GLY A 644 -6.93 8.10 44.33
C GLY A 644 -7.43 9.55 44.45
N ASP A 645 -6.90 10.49 43.66
CA ASP A 645 -7.42 11.86 43.58
C ASP A 645 -8.81 11.90 42.92
N TYR A 646 -9.58 12.91 43.26
CA TYR A 646 -10.89 13.19 42.68
C TYR A 646 -10.80 14.32 41.66
N ILE A 647 -11.46 14.16 40.52
CA ILE A 647 -11.66 15.25 39.55
C ILE A 647 -12.98 15.93 39.96
N LEU A 648 -12.88 17.18 40.43
CA LEU A 648 -14.01 17.94 40.96
C LEU A 648 -14.61 18.88 39.92
N GLN A 649 -13.77 19.47 39.06
CA GLN A 649 -14.19 20.38 38.00
C GLN A 649 -13.32 20.17 36.74
N ILE A 650 -13.92 20.37 35.55
CA ILE A 650 -13.26 20.42 34.25
C ILE A 650 -13.62 21.77 33.59
N GLY A 651 -12.61 22.60 33.28
CA GLY A 651 -12.86 23.93 32.72
C GLY A 651 -13.69 24.85 33.63
N GLY A 652 -13.61 24.65 34.95
CA GLY A 652 -14.40 25.38 35.97
C GLY A 652 -15.82 24.87 36.15
N ILE A 653 -16.27 23.88 35.41
CA ILE A 653 -17.61 23.26 35.52
C ILE A 653 -17.55 22.15 36.57
N ASP A 654 -18.44 22.18 37.55
CA ASP A 654 -18.54 21.16 38.60
C ASP A 654 -18.92 19.80 38.02
N LEU A 655 -18.20 18.75 38.45
CA LEU A 655 -18.39 17.37 37.97
C LEU A 655 -18.87 16.47 39.08
N LYS A 656 -20.09 15.95 38.98
CA LYS A 656 -20.73 15.03 39.93
C LYS A 656 -21.35 13.85 39.20
N ALA A 657 -21.31 12.68 39.81
CA ALA A 657 -22.11 11.57 39.32
C ALA A 657 -23.62 11.88 39.47
N PRO A 658 -24.46 11.54 38.47
CA PRO A 658 -24.22 10.69 37.31
C PRO A 658 -23.79 11.44 36.02
N ASP A 659 -23.35 12.71 36.10
CA ASP A 659 -22.88 13.44 34.92
C ASP A 659 -21.79 12.66 34.20
N ASN A 660 -21.86 12.63 32.88
CA ASN A 660 -20.83 11.96 32.07
C ASN A 660 -19.56 12.83 31.98
N ILE A 661 -18.46 12.37 32.55
CA ILE A 661 -17.15 13.06 32.52
C ILE A 661 -16.71 13.40 31.11
N TYR A 662 -16.98 12.52 30.14
CA TYR A 662 -16.54 12.71 28.74
C TYR A 662 -17.27 13.87 28.04
N ARG A 663 -18.50 14.20 28.46
CA ARG A 663 -19.21 15.39 27.98
C ARG A 663 -18.46 16.69 28.25
N LEU A 664 -17.77 16.77 29.40
CA LEU A 664 -16.98 17.96 29.74
C LEU A 664 -15.60 17.97 29.08
N LEU A 665 -15.21 16.85 28.45
CA LEU A 665 -13.99 16.70 27.67
C LEU A 665 -14.20 16.81 26.15
N ASP A 666 -15.44 17.01 25.68
CA ASP A 666 -15.73 17.24 24.28
C ASP A 666 -14.99 18.47 23.76
N GLY A 667 -14.35 18.34 22.60
CA GLY A 667 -13.57 19.39 21.96
C GLY A 667 -12.25 19.77 22.68
N THR A 668 -11.82 18.99 23.68
CA THR A 668 -10.60 19.28 24.45
C THR A 668 -9.36 18.54 23.94
N ALA A 669 -9.50 17.57 23.02
CA ALA A 669 -8.37 16.84 22.47
C ALA A 669 -7.30 17.79 21.89
N ASN A 670 -6.05 17.59 22.30
CA ASN A 670 -4.88 18.43 21.92
C ASN A 670 -4.99 19.91 22.32
N ARG A 671 -5.82 20.22 23.33
CA ARG A 671 -5.99 21.59 23.85
C ARG A 671 -5.73 21.62 25.36
N GLN A 672 -5.16 22.72 25.85
CA GLN A 672 -4.99 22.94 27.27
C GLN A 672 -6.35 22.93 27.99
N THR A 673 -6.48 22.09 28.99
CA THR A 673 -7.70 21.93 29.79
C THR A 673 -7.33 21.99 31.26
N VAL A 674 -8.03 22.82 32.03
CA VAL A 674 -7.80 22.98 33.48
C VAL A 674 -8.69 22.01 34.25
N LEU A 675 -8.09 21.18 35.06
CA LEU A 675 -8.79 20.30 36.00
C LEU A 675 -8.64 20.84 37.44
N THR A 676 -9.71 20.81 38.21
CA THR A 676 -9.65 21.02 39.68
C THR A 676 -9.65 19.64 40.34
N VAL A 677 -8.59 19.32 41.06
CA VAL A 677 -8.37 17.99 41.64
C VAL A 677 -8.08 18.09 43.14
N ASN A 678 -8.42 17.05 43.87
CA ASN A 678 -8.14 16.98 45.33
C ASN A 678 -8.02 15.51 45.76
N SER A 679 -7.31 15.26 46.84
CA SER A 679 -7.28 13.95 47.51
C SER A 679 -8.60 13.61 48.27
N LYS A 680 -9.49 14.60 48.43
CA LYS A 680 -10.81 14.48 49.04
C LYS A 680 -11.92 14.88 48.06
N PRO A 681 -13.14 14.37 48.18
CA PRO A 681 -14.25 14.67 47.27
C PRO A 681 -14.88 16.07 47.46
N VAL A 682 -14.09 17.06 47.90
CA VAL A 682 -14.52 18.44 48.23
C VAL A 682 -13.61 19.45 47.55
N VAL A 683 -14.14 20.61 47.20
CA VAL A 683 -13.42 21.71 46.53
C VAL A 683 -12.46 22.44 47.47
N GLU A 684 -12.76 22.45 48.76
CA GLU A 684 -11.90 23.09 49.76
C GLU A 684 -10.52 22.42 49.81
N GLY A 685 -9.46 23.19 49.62
CA GLY A 685 -8.10 22.70 49.52
C GLY A 685 -7.75 22.01 48.21
N ALA A 686 -8.62 22.11 47.20
CA ALA A 686 -8.33 21.59 45.85
C ALA A 686 -7.25 22.41 45.13
N ARG A 687 -6.54 21.77 44.22
CA ARG A 687 -5.55 22.38 43.37
C ARG A 687 -6.00 22.35 41.90
N GLN A 688 -5.51 23.28 41.11
CA GLN A 688 -5.72 23.29 39.65
C GLN A 688 -4.49 22.76 38.94
N VAL A 689 -4.74 21.89 37.97
CA VAL A 689 -3.70 21.36 37.09
C VAL A 689 -4.11 21.57 35.64
N THR A 690 -3.15 21.89 34.79
CA THR A 690 -3.38 22.01 33.33
C THR A 690 -2.88 20.77 32.63
N VAL A 691 -3.74 20.14 31.86
CA VAL A 691 -3.46 18.95 31.07
C VAL A 691 -3.74 19.18 29.62
N VAL A 692 -3.21 18.33 28.73
CA VAL A 692 -3.55 18.30 27.30
C VAL A 692 -4.14 16.93 27.02
N PRO A 693 -5.49 16.80 26.98
CA PRO A 693 -6.14 15.54 26.70
C PRO A 693 -5.77 15.01 25.30
N VAL A 694 -5.68 13.68 25.17
CA VAL A 694 -5.40 13.00 23.89
C VAL A 694 -6.70 12.60 23.19
N ALA A 695 -6.66 12.46 21.86
CA ALA A 695 -7.83 12.02 21.10
C ALA A 695 -8.09 10.51 21.21
N SER A 696 -7.08 9.71 21.59
CA SER A 696 -7.18 8.26 21.74
C SER A 696 -6.25 7.76 22.84
N GLU A 697 -6.73 6.85 23.65
CA GLU A 697 -5.94 6.13 24.68
C GLU A 697 -5.53 4.71 24.23
N GLN A 698 -5.86 4.30 23.01
CA GLN A 698 -5.63 2.93 22.54
C GLN A 698 -4.17 2.50 22.69
N ALA A 699 -3.24 3.35 22.30
CA ALA A 699 -1.80 3.07 22.42
C ALA A 699 -1.35 2.93 23.88
N LEU A 700 -1.84 3.81 24.76
CA LEU A 700 -1.54 3.77 26.20
C LEU A 700 -2.06 2.48 26.84
N ARG A 701 -3.30 2.12 26.57
CA ARG A 701 -3.95 0.91 27.11
C ARG A 701 -3.29 -0.36 26.57
N THR A 702 -3.02 -0.43 25.27
CA THR A 702 -2.31 -1.56 24.67
C THR A 702 -0.91 -1.73 25.28
N ARG A 703 -0.14 -0.66 25.42
CA ARG A 703 1.19 -0.73 26.05
C ARG A 703 1.12 -1.20 27.50
N ALA A 704 0.16 -0.69 28.27
CA ALA A 704 -0.03 -1.12 29.64
C ALA A 704 -0.40 -2.61 29.76
N TRP A 705 -1.21 -3.12 28.82
CA TRP A 705 -1.55 -4.55 28.74
C TRP A 705 -0.32 -5.40 28.39
N VAL A 706 0.46 -5.02 27.37
CA VAL A 706 1.70 -5.72 26.95
C VAL A 706 2.69 -5.81 28.13
N GLU A 707 2.93 -4.68 28.84
CA GLU A 707 3.84 -4.65 29.97
C GLU A 707 3.31 -5.40 31.20
N SER A 708 1.99 -5.45 31.39
CA SER A 708 1.37 -6.29 32.39
C SER A 708 1.61 -7.77 32.12
N ASN A 709 1.39 -8.20 30.88
CA ASN A 709 1.62 -9.57 30.45
C ASN A 709 3.10 -9.95 30.60
N ARG A 710 4.02 -9.08 30.18
CA ARG A 710 5.47 -9.32 30.35
C ARG A 710 5.84 -9.57 31.79
N ARG A 711 5.35 -8.73 32.73
CA ARG A 711 5.57 -8.90 34.17
C ARG A 711 4.93 -10.18 34.72
N GLN A 712 3.75 -10.54 34.20
CA GLN A 712 3.06 -11.77 34.60
C GLN A 712 3.85 -13.01 34.12
N VAL A 713 4.36 -13.04 32.87
CA VAL A 713 5.23 -14.12 32.38
C VAL A 713 6.51 -14.20 33.21
N GLU A 714 7.15 -13.08 33.50
CA GLU A 714 8.34 -13.05 34.37
C GLU A 714 8.07 -13.64 35.74
N LYS A 715 6.95 -13.25 36.36
CA LYS A 715 6.54 -13.79 37.68
C LYS A 715 6.23 -15.28 37.63
N LEU A 716 5.40 -15.72 36.68
CA LEU A 716 4.96 -17.13 36.59
C LEU A 716 6.10 -18.07 36.20
N SER A 717 7.05 -17.60 35.38
CA SER A 717 8.22 -18.39 34.95
C SER A 717 9.43 -18.26 35.90
N ASN A 718 9.35 -17.52 37.00
CA ASN A 718 10.47 -17.15 37.84
C ASN A 718 11.62 -16.52 37.03
N GLY A 719 11.30 -15.61 36.10
CA GLY A 719 12.24 -14.88 35.25
C GLY A 719 12.90 -15.72 34.15
N GLN A 720 12.44 -16.95 33.85
CA GLN A 720 13.10 -17.85 32.89
C GLN A 720 12.58 -17.69 31.47
N LEU A 721 11.35 -17.18 31.27
CA LEU A 721 10.77 -16.98 29.94
C LEU A 721 10.69 -15.50 29.58
N ALA A 722 11.00 -15.20 28.33
CA ALA A 722 10.73 -13.91 27.71
C ALA A 722 9.23 -13.81 27.31
N TYR A 723 8.70 -12.59 27.24
CA TYR A 723 7.41 -12.31 26.62
C TYR A 723 7.60 -11.37 25.45
N VAL A 724 7.11 -11.77 24.27
CA VAL A 724 7.28 -11.04 23.00
C VAL A 724 5.91 -10.85 22.37
N TYR A 725 5.40 -9.61 22.36
CA TYR A 725 4.13 -9.27 21.72
C TYR A 725 4.30 -8.81 20.29
N ILE A 726 3.49 -9.35 19.38
CA ILE A 726 3.53 -9.05 17.95
C ILE A 726 2.14 -8.54 17.52
N PRO A 727 1.91 -7.20 17.50
CA PRO A 727 0.61 -6.62 17.17
C PRO A 727 0.19 -6.83 15.71
N ASN A 728 1.14 -7.01 14.83
CA ASN A 728 0.97 -7.30 13.41
C ASN A 728 2.31 -7.79 12.82
N THR A 729 2.29 -8.22 11.58
CA THR A 729 3.51 -8.54 10.82
C THR A 729 3.89 -7.43 9.83
N SER A 730 3.61 -6.17 10.19
CA SER A 730 4.04 -4.95 9.49
C SER A 730 5.15 -4.23 10.27
N GLN A 731 5.48 -2.98 9.92
CA GLN A 731 6.54 -2.21 10.59
C GLN A 731 6.40 -2.13 12.12
N PRO A 732 5.20 -1.87 12.70
CA PRO A 732 5.07 -1.87 14.16
C PRO A 732 5.38 -3.23 14.80
N GLY A 733 4.98 -4.33 14.16
CA GLY A 733 5.25 -5.67 14.65
C GLY A 733 6.73 -6.06 14.54
N TYR A 734 7.37 -5.72 13.43
CA TYR A 734 8.82 -5.86 13.24
C TYR A 734 9.59 -5.15 14.36
N GLN A 735 9.25 -3.89 14.65
CA GLN A 735 9.87 -3.11 15.72
C GLN A 735 9.60 -3.69 17.11
N SER A 736 8.34 -4.10 17.38
CA SER A 736 7.96 -4.73 18.63
C SER A 736 8.72 -6.04 18.86
N PHE A 737 8.79 -6.90 17.84
CA PHE A 737 9.55 -8.15 17.90
C PHE A 737 11.02 -7.90 18.22
N ASN A 738 11.71 -7.05 17.47
CA ASN A 738 13.12 -6.77 17.69
C ASN A 738 13.37 -6.19 19.08
N ARG A 739 12.53 -5.27 19.53
CA ARG A 739 12.64 -4.66 20.85
C ARG A 739 12.48 -5.69 21.99
N TYR A 740 11.41 -6.49 21.95
CA TYR A 740 11.10 -7.41 23.05
C TYR A 740 11.92 -8.69 23.00
N TYR A 741 12.22 -9.23 21.81
CA TYR A 741 12.99 -10.46 21.66
C TYR A 741 14.44 -10.28 22.06
N PHE A 742 15.12 -9.32 21.48
CA PHE A 742 16.56 -9.13 21.73
C PHE A 742 16.87 -8.51 23.09
N ALA A 743 15.95 -7.70 23.65
CA ALA A 743 16.13 -7.18 25.00
C ALA A 743 15.97 -8.25 26.12
N GLN A 744 15.47 -9.43 25.78
CA GLN A 744 15.24 -10.54 26.70
C GLN A 744 16.00 -11.83 26.28
N GLN A 745 17.06 -11.71 25.48
CA GLN A 745 17.82 -12.85 25.02
C GLN A 745 18.62 -13.59 26.13
N ASP A 746 18.66 -13.03 27.33
CA ASP A 746 19.16 -13.69 28.55
C ASP A 746 18.23 -14.79 29.09
N LYS A 747 16.98 -14.80 28.60
CA LYS A 747 15.96 -15.79 29.05
C LYS A 747 16.20 -17.15 28.41
N LYS A 748 15.68 -18.17 29.11
CA LYS A 748 15.87 -19.59 28.71
C LYS A 748 14.85 -20.10 27.71
N GLY A 749 13.80 -19.35 27.41
CA GLY A 749 12.75 -19.64 26.46
C GLY A 749 11.86 -18.42 26.24
N ALA A 750 10.85 -18.52 25.39
CA ALA A 750 9.98 -17.40 25.09
C ALA A 750 8.51 -17.81 24.93
N VAL A 751 7.63 -16.93 25.40
CA VAL A 751 6.21 -16.87 25.03
C VAL A 751 6.06 -15.74 23.99
N VAL A 752 5.67 -16.12 22.79
CA VAL A 752 5.40 -15.20 21.67
C VAL A 752 3.88 -15.01 21.62
N ASP A 753 3.42 -13.81 21.87
CA ASP A 753 2.00 -13.50 21.87
C ASP A 753 1.63 -12.73 20.60
N GLU A 754 0.91 -13.37 19.71
CA GLU A 754 0.44 -12.76 18.47
C GLU A 754 -1.08 -12.57 18.45
N ARG A 755 -1.74 -12.68 19.57
CA ARG A 755 -3.17 -12.37 19.66
C ARG A 755 -3.45 -10.98 19.10
N TYR A 756 -4.52 -10.88 18.32
CA TYR A 756 -4.92 -9.65 17.62
C TYR A 756 -3.93 -9.20 16.53
N ASN A 757 -3.11 -10.10 16.01
CA ASN A 757 -2.18 -9.77 14.93
C ASN A 757 -2.94 -9.42 13.65
N GLY A 758 -2.91 -8.15 13.26
CA GLY A 758 -3.63 -7.62 12.07
C GLY A 758 -2.95 -7.93 10.73
N GLY A 759 -1.96 -8.84 10.69
CA GLY A 759 -1.29 -9.23 9.45
C GLY A 759 -0.17 -8.30 8.97
N GLY A 760 0.35 -8.57 7.80
CA GLY A 760 1.47 -7.87 7.17
C GLY A 760 2.47 -8.84 6.52
N SER A 761 3.70 -8.40 6.27
CA SER A 761 4.69 -9.14 5.48
C SER A 761 6.03 -9.41 6.19
N ALA A 762 6.09 -9.34 7.53
CA ALA A 762 7.30 -9.62 8.31
C ALA A 762 7.33 -11.05 8.92
N ALA A 763 6.38 -11.92 8.58
CA ALA A 763 6.26 -13.27 9.15
C ALA A 763 7.53 -14.10 8.93
N ASP A 764 8.11 -14.08 7.72
CA ASP A 764 9.33 -14.85 7.40
C ASP A 764 10.50 -14.44 8.28
N TYR A 765 10.74 -13.12 8.43
CA TYR A 765 11.79 -12.60 9.28
C TYR A 765 11.65 -13.08 10.73
N ILE A 766 10.44 -12.93 11.29
CA ILE A 766 10.17 -13.30 12.69
C ILE A 766 10.40 -14.80 12.89
N VAL A 767 9.86 -15.61 12.00
CA VAL A 767 9.97 -17.08 12.08
C VAL A 767 11.42 -17.56 11.90
N ASP A 768 12.17 -16.93 10.98
CA ASP A 768 13.59 -17.25 10.78
C ASP A 768 14.43 -16.94 12.03
N VAL A 769 14.16 -15.83 12.71
CA VAL A 769 14.81 -15.50 13.97
C VAL A 769 14.42 -16.46 15.10
N LEU A 770 13.10 -16.79 15.20
CA LEU A 770 12.63 -17.73 16.21
C LEU A 770 13.16 -19.15 16.03
N GLN A 771 13.42 -19.57 14.79
CA GLN A 771 13.94 -20.90 14.43
C GLN A 771 15.45 -21.04 14.69
N ARG A 772 16.19 -19.92 14.82
CA ARG A 772 17.65 -19.93 14.94
C ARG A 772 18.10 -20.91 16.02
N ASP A 773 19.17 -21.68 15.72
CA ASP A 773 19.97 -22.44 16.65
C ASP A 773 21.40 -21.86 16.70
N PHE A 774 22.20 -22.24 17.66
CA PHE A 774 23.57 -21.75 17.72
C PHE A 774 24.55 -22.88 17.36
N ASP A 775 25.63 -22.50 16.67
CA ASP A 775 26.62 -23.42 16.12
C ASP A 775 27.79 -23.66 17.06
N GLY A 776 28.04 -22.75 17.98
CA GLY A 776 29.19 -22.82 18.89
C GLY A 776 29.32 -21.60 19.77
N TYR A 777 30.54 -21.45 20.34
CA TYR A 777 30.84 -20.34 21.26
C TYR A 777 32.10 -19.63 20.86
N PHE A 778 32.18 -18.35 21.11
CA PHE A 778 33.39 -17.58 21.21
C PHE A 778 33.73 -17.33 22.67
N ASN A 779 35.03 -17.36 23.01
CA ASN A 779 35.49 -16.98 24.34
C ASN A 779 35.44 -15.45 24.49
N ASN A 780 35.18 -15.01 25.71
CA ASN A 780 35.26 -13.60 26.09
C ASN A 780 36.60 -13.41 26.85
N VAL A 781 37.51 -12.62 26.28
CA VAL A 781 38.89 -12.46 26.80
C VAL A 781 39.00 -11.55 28.01
N ALA A 782 37.97 -10.81 28.34
CA ALA A 782 37.93 -9.83 29.42
C ALA A 782 36.65 -9.95 30.28
N GLY A 783 36.53 -9.19 31.33
CA GLY A 783 35.42 -9.20 32.26
C GLY A 783 35.23 -10.57 32.92
N ASP A 784 34.03 -11.06 32.97
CA ASP A 784 33.68 -12.34 33.60
C ASP A 784 34.13 -13.58 32.82
N ARG A 785 34.69 -13.38 31.60
CA ARG A 785 35.14 -14.45 30.71
C ARG A 785 34.06 -15.48 30.36
N VAL A 786 32.78 -15.10 30.44
CA VAL A 786 31.69 -15.98 30.08
C VAL A 786 31.62 -16.04 28.54
N PRO A 787 31.65 -17.25 27.92
CA PRO A 787 31.50 -17.41 26.50
C PRO A 787 30.17 -16.88 25.96
N PHE A 788 30.16 -16.41 24.73
CA PHE A 788 28.90 -16.02 24.02
C PHE A 788 28.71 -16.89 22.78
N THR A 789 27.48 -17.07 22.38
CA THR A 789 27.09 -17.95 21.27
C THR A 789 27.40 -17.37 19.90
N SER A 790 27.49 -18.23 18.90
CA SER A 790 27.51 -17.85 17.48
C SER A 790 26.34 -18.57 16.78
N PRO A 791 25.33 -17.84 16.21
CA PRO A 791 25.09 -16.40 16.28
C PRO A 791 25.07 -15.84 17.72
N ALA A 792 25.46 -14.57 17.88
CA ALA A 792 25.55 -13.94 19.20
C ALA A 792 24.19 -13.63 19.85
N ALA A 793 23.15 -13.49 19.04
CA ALA A 793 21.84 -13.05 19.49
C ALA A 793 20.75 -14.07 19.19
N GLY A 794 20.01 -14.45 20.24
CA GLY A 794 18.87 -15.37 20.16
C GLY A 794 18.44 -15.89 21.52
N ILE A 795 17.24 -16.45 21.58
CA ILE A 795 16.73 -17.23 22.72
C ILE A 795 16.78 -18.70 22.32
N TRP A 796 17.60 -19.49 22.96
CA TRP A 796 18.00 -20.84 22.52
C TRP A 796 17.11 -21.97 23.03
N GLY A 797 16.26 -21.72 24.00
CA GLY A 797 15.32 -22.69 24.54
C GLY A 797 13.96 -22.73 23.85
N PRO A 798 12.96 -23.38 24.48
CA PRO A 798 11.66 -23.59 23.88
C PRO A 798 10.91 -22.28 23.63
N LYS A 799 10.10 -22.25 22.59
CA LYS A 799 9.16 -21.17 22.27
C LYS A 799 7.74 -21.73 22.32
N VAL A 800 6.81 -20.94 22.84
CA VAL A 800 5.37 -21.21 22.80
C VAL A 800 4.72 -19.96 22.19
N MET A 801 3.80 -20.16 21.24
CA MET A 801 3.10 -19.04 20.62
C MET A 801 1.63 -19.04 21.02
N ILE A 802 1.12 -17.88 21.42
CA ILE A 802 -0.31 -17.66 21.72
C ILE A 802 -0.96 -17.09 20.49
N ILE A 803 -2.06 -17.72 20.07
CA ILE A 803 -2.87 -17.32 18.90
C ILE A 803 -4.34 -17.15 19.29
N ASN A 804 -5.08 -16.34 18.54
CA ASN A 804 -6.52 -16.22 18.71
C ASN A 804 -7.25 -15.96 17.37
N GLU A 805 -8.55 -16.00 17.38
CA GLU A 805 -9.45 -15.81 16.25
C GLU A 805 -9.37 -14.43 15.58
N MET A 806 -8.73 -13.46 16.24
CA MET A 806 -8.50 -12.11 15.70
C MET A 806 -7.15 -11.97 14.97
N ALA A 807 -6.31 -13.00 15.01
CA ALA A 807 -5.08 -13.04 14.25
C ALA A 807 -5.38 -13.45 12.80
N GLY A 808 -4.97 -12.66 11.83
CA GLY A 808 -5.30 -12.89 10.41
C GLY A 808 -4.22 -12.47 9.43
N SER A 809 -4.31 -12.92 8.18
CA SER A 809 -3.36 -12.61 7.10
C SER A 809 -1.93 -13.06 7.45
N GLY A 810 -0.98 -12.13 7.61
CA GLY A 810 0.34 -12.48 8.15
C GLY A 810 0.30 -13.06 9.57
N GLY A 811 -0.77 -12.81 10.34
CA GLY A 811 -1.10 -13.45 11.60
C GLY A 811 -1.66 -14.87 11.45
N ASP A 812 -2.10 -15.28 10.26
CA ASP A 812 -2.36 -16.67 9.91
C ASP A 812 -1.06 -17.37 9.41
N LEU A 813 -0.29 -16.65 8.58
CA LEU A 813 0.94 -17.20 7.98
C LEU A 813 1.99 -17.53 9.05
N MET A 814 2.20 -16.63 10.00
CA MET A 814 3.23 -16.79 11.02
C MET A 814 3.03 -18.04 11.88
N PRO A 815 1.86 -18.34 12.48
CA PRO A 815 1.63 -19.57 13.21
C PRO A 815 1.62 -20.82 12.30
N TYR A 816 1.17 -20.70 11.04
CA TYR A 816 1.32 -21.78 10.07
C TYR A 816 2.79 -22.17 9.90
N MET A 817 3.67 -21.19 9.64
CA MET A 817 5.11 -21.44 9.49
C MET A 817 5.74 -21.94 10.78
N PHE A 818 5.37 -21.37 11.93
CA PHE A 818 5.86 -21.78 13.25
C PHE A 818 5.58 -23.28 13.52
N LYS A 819 4.34 -23.72 13.24
CA LYS A 819 3.91 -25.11 13.37
C LYS A 819 4.57 -26.00 12.33
N PHE A 820 4.59 -25.59 11.06
CA PHE A 820 5.19 -26.34 9.95
C PHE A 820 6.68 -26.61 10.18
N ARG A 821 7.43 -25.61 10.67
CA ARG A 821 8.86 -25.70 11.00
C ARG A 821 9.12 -26.33 12.37
N LYS A 822 8.09 -26.73 13.11
CA LYS A 822 8.19 -27.37 14.44
C LYS A 822 8.99 -26.56 15.46
N ILE A 823 8.82 -25.23 15.47
CA ILE A 823 9.55 -24.32 16.35
C ILE A 823 9.08 -24.48 17.81
N GLY A 824 7.79 -24.70 18.01
CA GLY A 824 7.21 -24.87 19.34
C GLY A 824 5.72 -25.20 19.31
N THR A 825 5.04 -25.01 20.44
CA THR A 825 3.62 -25.31 20.65
C THR A 825 2.77 -24.07 20.43
N LEU A 826 1.63 -24.20 19.74
CA LEU A 826 0.60 -23.19 19.63
C LEU A 826 -0.45 -23.35 20.72
N VAL A 827 -0.78 -22.27 21.43
CA VAL A 827 -1.79 -22.23 22.52
C VAL A 827 -2.84 -21.15 22.20
N GLY A 828 -4.10 -21.40 22.50
CA GLY A 828 -5.17 -20.41 22.35
C GLY A 828 -6.31 -20.86 21.48
N LYS A 829 -6.73 -20.05 20.53
CA LYS A 829 -7.84 -20.35 19.61
C LYS A 829 -7.37 -20.32 18.17
N ARG A 830 -8.11 -21.00 17.28
CA ARG A 830 -7.88 -21.01 15.83
C ARG A 830 -7.84 -19.58 15.29
N THR A 831 -6.89 -19.28 14.42
CA THR A 831 -6.76 -17.98 13.75
C THR A 831 -7.90 -17.75 12.75
N TRP A 832 -8.03 -16.52 12.26
CA TRP A 832 -9.13 -16.08 11.39
C TRP A 832 -9.28 -16.90 10.10
N GLY A 833 -8.19 -17.22 9.43
CA GLY A 833 -8.24 -17.98 8.17
C GLY A 833 -8.45 -17.10 6.94
N GLY A 834 -7.81 -15.97 6.86
CA GLY A 834 -7.81 -15.09 5.70
C GLY A 834 -6.40 -14.87 5.18
N LEU A 835 -5.85 -15.83 4.43
CA LEU A 835 -4.48 -15.81 3.92
C LEU A 835 -4.42 -15.72 2.39
N VAL A 836 -5.14 -14.79 1.81
CA VAL A 836 -4.96 -14.38 0.42
C VAL A 836 -4.26 -13.02 0.39
N HIS A 837 -3.41 -12.76 -0.61
CA HIS A 837 -2.78 -11.45 -0.72
C HIS A 837 -3.52 -10.54 -1.68
N THR A 838 -3.46 -9.25 -1.41
CA THR A 838 -4.04 -8.19 -2.23
C THR A 838 -2.98 -7.56 -3.12
N ALA A 839 -3.35 -7.20 -4.33
CA ALA A 839 -2.54 -6.40 -5.24
C ALA A 839 -3.40 -5.32 -5.89
N ASP A 840 -2.81 -4.55 -6.78
CA ASP A 840 -3.39 -3.40 -7.44
C ASP A 840 -4.72 -3.72 -8.17
N THR A 841 -5.82 -3.30 -7.58
CA THR A 841 -7.13 -3.22 -8.26
C THR A 841 -7.41 -1.75 -8.60
N PRO A 842 -8.01 -1.43 -9.76
CA PRO A 842 -8.36 -0.06 -10.10
C PRO A 842 -9.31 0.56 -9.08
N THR A 843 -9.15 1.86 -8.84
CA THR A 843 -10.14 2.63 -8.07
C THR A 843 -11.36 2.92 -8.92
N PHE A 844 -12.53 3.01 -8.29
CA PHE A 844 -13.75 3.48 -8.93
C PHE A 844 -13.63 4.96 -9.34
N VAL A 845 -14.49 5.39 -10.24
CA VAL A 845 -14.48 6.76 -10.80
C VAL A 845 -14.64 7.84 -9.71
N ASP A 846 -15.34 7.54 -8.64
CA ASP A 846 -15.55 8.43 -7.48
C ASP A 846 -14.45 8.33 -6.42
N GLY A 847 -13.36 7.60 -6.67
CA GLY A 847 -12.25 7.38 -5.74
C GLY A 847 -12.49 6.29 -4.70
N GLY A 848 -13.64 5.61 -4.74
CA GLY A 848 -13.87 4.38 -3.99
C GLY A 848 -13.01 3.24 -4.51
N SER A 849 -12.97 2.13 -3.80
CA SER A 849 -12.18 0.95 -4.20
C SER A 849 -12.85 -0.35 -3.78
N MET A 850 -12.61 -1.37 -4.59
CA MET A 850 -12.86 -2.76 -4.24
C MET A 850 -11.56 -3.53 -4.40
N ILE A 851 -11.21 -4.31 -3.40
CA ILE A 851 -10.03 -5.17 -3.44
C ILE A 851 -10.47 -6.56 -3.84
N ALA A 852 -9.92 -7.06 -4.96
CA ALA A 852 -10.02 -8.44 -5.35
C ALA A 852 -8.72 -9.17 -4.98
N PRO A 853 -8.77 -10.26 -4.21
CA PRO A 853 -7.58 -11.03 -3.86
C PRO A 853 -6.87 -11.62 -5.08
N ARG A 854 -5.56 -11.35 -5.20
CA ARG A 854 -4.74 -11.71 -6.39
C ARG A 854 -3.83 -12.92 -6.18
N GLY A 855 -3.74 -13.47 -5.00
CA GLY A 855 -2.92 -14.65 -4.76
C GLY A 855 -3.38 -15.44 -3.56
N GLY A 856 -3.56 -16.73 -3.72
CA GLY A 856 -3.92 -17.68 -2.66
C GLY A 856 -2.72 -18.49 -2.20
N PHE A 857 -2.78 -18.95 -0.97
CA PHE A 857 -1.75 -19.78 -0.37
C PHE A 857 -2.10 -21.27 -0.47
N PHE A 858 -1.14 -22.08 -0.89
CA PHE A 858 -1.23 -23.54 -0.83
C PHE A 858 0.02 -24.16 -0.22
N SER A 859 -0.16 -25.25 0.46
CA SER A 859 0.88 -25.96 1.17
C SER A 859 1.92 -26.59 0.23
N LYS A 860 3.07 -26.99 0.78
CA LYS A 860 4.16 -27.64 0.04
C LYS A 860 3.73 -28.91 -0.72
N ASP A 861 2.69 -29.61 -0.26
CA ASP A 861 2.10 -30.79 -0.88
C ASP A 861 0.97 -30.46 -1.90
N GLY A 862 0.82 -29.19 -2.27
CA GLY A 862 -0.07 -28.76 -3.35
C GLY A 862 -1.54 -28.65 -2.98
N ARG A 863 -1.89 -28.49 -1.69
CA ARG A 863 -3.27 -28.29 -1.23
C ARG A 863 -3.48 -26.84 -0.79
N TRP A 864 -4.58 -26.22 -1.22
CA TRP A 864 -5.01 -24.92 -0.68
C TRP A 864 -5.09 -25.03 0.84
N ALA A 865 -4.59 -24.06 1.56
CA ALA A 865 -4.46 -24.12 3.01
C ALA A 865 -4.64 -22.74 3.64
N VAL A 866 -5.11 -22.74 4.86
CA VAL A 866 -5.31 -21.59 5.74
C VAL A 866 -6.52 -20.74 5.38
N GLU A 867 -6.71 -20.36 4.11
CA GLU A 867 -7.89 -19.59 3.69
C GLU A 867 -9.17 -20.38 4.06
N ASN A 868 -10.11 -19.71 4.74
CA ASN A 868 -11.34 -20.29 5.31
C ASN A 868 -11.16 -21.38 6.37
N GLU A 869 -9.92 -21.79 6.67
CA GLU A 869 -9.62 -22.83 7.65
C GLU A 869 -8.95 -22.30 8.91
N GLY A 870 -8.08 -21.29 8.77
CA GLY A 870 -7.22 -20.79 9.84
C GLY A 870 -6.20 -21.83 10.32
N VAL A 871 -5.44 -21.46 11.34
CA VAL A 871 -4.44 -22.33 11.98
C VAL A 871 -4.94 -22.74 13.37
N ALA A 872 -5.21 -24.03 13.54
CA ALA A 872 -5.66 -24.56 14.82
C ALA A 872 -4.50 -24.60 15.84
N PRO A 873 -4.75 -24.23 17.12
CA PRO A 873 -3.77 -24.41 18.19
C PRO A 873 -3.50 -25.91 18.45
N ASP A 874 -2.35 -26.18 19.05
CA ASP A 874 -2.05 -27.53 19.57
C ASP A 874 -2.72 -27.73 20.93
N ILE A 875 -2.94 -26.66 21.68
CA ILE A 875 -3.63 -26.63 22.97
C ILE A 875 -4.74 -25.58 22.90
N ASP A 876 -5.99 -26.05 22.82
CA ASP A 876 -7.15 -25.16 22.77
C ASP A 876 -7.45 -24.58 24.16
N VAL A 877 -7.48 -23.24 24.27
CA VAL A 877 -7.74 -22.51 25.51
C VAL A 877 -8.61 -21.29 25.23
N GLU A 878 -9.71 -21.15 25.92
CA GLU A 878 -10.64 -20.02 25.83
C GLU A 878 -10.34 -18.99 26.91
N ASN A 879 -10.31 -17.70 26.53
CA ASN A 879 -10.35 -16.58 27.47
C ASN A 879 -11.80 -16.16 27.68
N THR A 880 -12.46 -16.70 28.69
CA THR A 880 -13.85 -16.31 28.95
C THR A 880 -13.93 -14.90 29.55
N PRO A 881 -14.97 -14.09 29.25
CA PRO A 881 -15.15 -12.78 29.84
C PRO A 881 -15.11 -12.79 31.38
N LYS A 882 -15.68 -13.82 31.99
CA LYS A 882 -15.70 -14.00 33.47
C LYS A 882 -14.27 -14.07 34.04
N GLU A 883 -13.39 -14.86 33.43
CA GLU A 883 -12.01 -15.02 33.89
C GLU A 883 -11.19 -13.75 33.65
N VAL A 884 -11.34 -13.14 32.49
CA VAL A 884 -10.63 -11.90 32.15
C VAL A 884 -11.05 -10.75 33.08
N ILE A 885 -12.35 -10.61 33.42
CA ILE A 885 -12.85 -9.62 34.38
C ILE A 885 -12.32 -9.91 35.79
N ALA A 886 -12.13 -11.18 36.13
CA ALA A 886 -11.53 -11.59 37.40
C ALA A 886 -10.00 -11.34 37.45
N GLY A 887 -9.37 -10.92 36.34
CA GLY A 887 -7.95 -10.62 36.25
C GLY A 887 -7.07 -11.80 35.86
N HIS A 888 -7.67 -12.88 35.31
CA HIS A 888 -6.97 -14.04 34.78
C HIS A 888 -6.81 -13.97 33.26
N ASP A 889 -5.72 -14.51 32.74
CA ASP A 889 -5.50 -14.73 31.31
C ASP A 889 -5.14 -16.21 31.10
N PRO A 890 -6.16 -17.10 30.97
CA PRO A 890 -5.95 -18.53 30.84
C PRO A 890 -5.01 -18.93 29.68
N GLN A 891 -5.07 -18.21 28.56
CA GLN A 891 -4.18 -18.47 27.42
C GLN A 891 -2.73 -18.16 27.76
N LEU A 892 -2.46 -17.01 28.42
CA LEU A 892 -1.13 -16.63 28.85
C LEU A 892 -0.58 -17.59 29.91
N GLU A 893 -1.41 -17.89 30.93
CA GLU A 893 -1.06 -18.80 32.03
C GLU A 893 -0.70 -20.20 31.49
N ARG A 894 -1.52 -20.72 30.54
CA ARG A 894 -1.28 -22.03 29.91
C ARG A 894 -0.05 -22.03 29.01
N ALA A 895 0.22 -20.94 28.29
CA ALA A 895 1.42 -20.82 27.49
C ALA A 895 2.70 -20.81 28.34
N VAL A 896 2.68 -20.12 29.48
CA VAL A 896 3.81 -20.14 30.43
C VAL A 896 4.00 -21.54 31.03
N GLU A 897 2.92 -22.21 31.46
CA GLU A 897 2.98 -23.59 31.95
C GLU A 897 3.62 -24.53 30.92
N GLU A 898 3.20 -24.44 29.66
CA GLU A 898 3.74 -25.26 28.56
C GLU A 898 5.22 -24.93 28.31
N GLY A 899 5.59 -23.65 28.27
CA GLY A 899 6.98 -23.22 28.11
C GLY A 899 7.89 -23.73 29.22
N MET A 900 7.43 -23.71 30.47
CA MET A 900 8.16 -24.24 31.61
C MET A 900 8.26 -25.78 31.59
N ARG A 901 7.18 -26.46 31.14
CA ARG A 901 7.18 -27.92 30.91
C ARG A 901 8.23 -28.33 29.86
N LEU A 902 8.26 -27.62 28.75
CA LEU A 902 9.22 -27.84 27.66
C LEU A 902 10.67 -27.55 28.10
N LEU A 903 10.86 -26.46 28.87
CA LEU A 903 12.17 -26.08 29.40
C LEU A 903 12.69 -27.13 30.38
N LYS A 904 11.83 -27.72 31.21
CA LYS A 904 12.21 -28.83 32.12
C LYS A 904 12.60 -30.05 31.36
N ALA A 905 11.90 -30.36 30.24
CA ALA A 905 12.17 -31.56 29.41
C ALA A 905 13.46 -31.39 28.60
N LYS A 906 13.76 -30.19 28.11
CA LYS A 906 14.97 -29.86 27.34
C LYS A 906 15.55 -28.54 27.85
N PRO A 907 16.39 -28.58 28.91
CA PRO A 907 16.99 -27.35 29.46
C PRO A 907 17.90 -26.65 28.45
N ALA A 908 17.75 -25.34 28.31
CA ALA A 908 18.66 -24.50 27.55
C ALA A 908 19.86 -24.09 28.40
N ASN A 909 20.82 -25.00 28.55
CA ASN A 909 22.02 -24.77 29.33
C ASN A 909 23.15 -24.28 28.41
N LEU A 910 23.51 -23.03 28.53
CA LEU A 910 24.68 -22.47 27.87
C LEU A 910 25.96 -22.70 28.67
N MET A 911 27.08 -22.82 27.98
CA MET A 911 28.37 -22.90 28.64
C MET A 911 28.71 -21.59 29.36
N THR A 912 29.12 -21.68 30.60
CA THR A 912 29.52 -20.55 31.45
C THR A 912 31.04 -20.39 31.58
N LYS A 913 31.78 -21.36 31.04
CA LYS A 913 33.26 -21.39 31.07
C LYS A 913 33.78 -21.83 29.71
N GLU A 914 34.87 -21.25 29.29
CA GLU A 914 35.62 -21.66 28.12
C GLU A 914 36.28 -23.04 28.32
N PRO A 915 36.58 -23.81 27.29
CA PRO A 915 37.32 -25.06 27.36
C PRO A 915 38.81 -24.77 27.76
N ALA A 916 39.56 -25.83 28.06
CA ALA A 916 41.02 -25.70 28.31
C ALA A 916 41.71 -25.00 27.15
N SER A 917 42.68 -24.16 27.46
CA SER A 917 43.41 -23.38 26.48
C SER A 917 44.06 -24.27 25.41
N PRO A 918 44.00 -23.91 24.12
CA PRO A 918 44.62 -24.69 23.06
C PRO A 918 46.13 -24.66 23.16
N THR A 919 46.77 -25.79 22.80
CA THR A 919 48.23 -26.00 22.87
C THR A 919 48.83 -26.22 21.48
N TRP A 920 48.43 -25.46 20.49
CA TRP A 920 48.85 -25.62 19.09
C TRP A 920 50.20 -24.95 18.75
N GLY A 921 50.91 -24.44 19.74
CA GLY A 921 52.19 -23.82 19.51
C GLY A 921 53.20 -24.81 18.89
N LYS A 922 54.06 -24.32 17.96
CA LYS A 922 55.04 -25.14 17.19
C LYS A 922 56.09 -25.84 18.04
N ARG A 923 56.29 -25.46 19.29
CA ARG A 923 57.28 -26.07 20.21
C ARG A 923 56.56 -26.72 21.38
N GLY A 924 56.55 -28.06 21.44
CA GLY A 924 55.94 -28.85 22.51
C GLY A 924 54.52 -29.30 22.19
N VAL A 925 54.34 -29.95 21.06
CA VAL A 925 53.03 -30.52 20.71
C VAL A 925 52.79 -31.78 21.53
N PRO A 926 51.92 -31.79 22.53
CA PRO A 926 51.35 -32.99 23.06
C PRO A 926 50.50 -33.71 22.01
N ALA A 927 50.40 -35.03 22.10
CA ALA A 927 49.54 -35.80 21.20
C ALA A 927 48.13 -35.21 21.03
N LYS A 928 47.70 -35.14 19.78
CA LYS A 928 46.35 -34.68 19.36
C LYS A 928 45.30 -35.23 20.35
N PRO A 929 44.48 -34.41 20.98
CA PRO A 929 43.37 -34.93 21.76
C PRO A 929 42.53 -35.82 20.83
N THR A 930 42.28 -37.03 21.19
CA THR A 930 41.33 -37.87 20.52
C THR A 930 39.96 -37.16 20.57
N ALA A 931 39.43 -36.79 19.42
CA ALA A 931 38.11 -36.24 19.35
C ALA A 931 37.15 -37.14 20.16
N PRO A 932 36.23 -36.58 20.97
CA PRO A 932 35.23 -37.41 21.58
C PRO A 932 34.56 -38.21 20.46
N SER A 933 34.53 -39.51 20.56
CA SER A 933 33.87 -40.37 19.59
C SER A 933 32.47 -39.85 19.39
N ALA A 934 32.13 -39.49 18.15
CA ALA A 934 30.76 -39.18 17.81
C ALA A 934 29.85 -40.29 18.36
N PRO A 935 28.73 -39.95 18.96
CA PRO A 935 27.81 -40.99 19.41
C PRO A 935 27.51 -41.89 18.20
N SER A 936 27.76 -43.15 18.34
CA SER A 936 27.54 -44.16 17.29
C SER A 936 26.10 -44.02 16.83
N ALA A 937 25.90 -43.82 15.54
CA ALA A 937 24.57 -43.81 14.94
C ALA A 937 23.85 -45.13 15.30
N PRO A 938 22.59 -45.10 15.67
CA PRO A 938 21.85 -46.32 15.96
C PRO A 938 21.87 -47.25 14.73
N PRO A 939 21.95 -48.55 14.90
CA PRO A 939 22.01 -49.50 13.80
C PRO A 939 20.78 -49.32 12.89
N ARG A 940 21.01 -49.11 11.61
CA ARG A 940 19.95 -49.08 10.60
C ARG A 940 19.19 -50.39 10.61
N LYS A 941 17.86 -50.30 10.66
CA LYS A 941 16.99 -51.46 10.43
C LYS A 941 17.14 -51.90 8.95
N PRO A 942 17.20 -53.20 8.67
CA PRO A 942 17.23 -53.70 7.29
C PRO A 942 15.88 -53.38 6.62
N GLY A 943 15.91 -52.57 5.54
CA GLY A 943 14.73 -52.34 4.72
C GLY A 943 14.42 -50.87 4.34
N ASP A 944 15.22 -49.87 4.70
CA ASP A 944 14.98 -48.48 4.27
C ASP A 944 15.58 -48.25 2.87
N PRO A 945 14.80 -47.86 1.86
CA PRO A 945 15.27 -47.53 0.53
C PRO A 945 15.98 -46.18 0.55
N ARG A 946 16.93 -46.02 -0.35
CA ARG A 946 17.82 -44.85 -0.54
C ARG A 946 17.04 -43.57 -0.89
#